data_a87873f764927b2ea648d81ca6567204
#
_entry.id   a87873f764927b2ea648d81ca6567204
#
_cell.length_a   1.000
_cell.length_b   1.000
_cell.length_c   1.000
_cell.angle_alpha   90.00
_cell.angle_beta   90.00
_cell.angle_gamma   90.00
#
_symmetry.space_group_name_H-M   'P 1'
#
loop_
_entity.id
_entity.type
_entity.pdbx_description
1 polymer ?
#
loop_
_entity_poly.entity_id
_entity_poly.type
_entity_poly.pdbx_seq_one_letter_code
_entity_poly.pdbx_strand_id
1 'polypeptide(L)'
;MKKILYLFRVFLGNISLQKVDKANIILSIIYFLGGLMKNKVIKILKRLAIVLVTLLLLVGGYGYYFVHKSLPTVEGKTELKILDKSVKVSRDKNGIPTIEADNDSDLYKAQGYIHAQDRLFQMDLARRQASGRLSEVVGEAGLENDKKFLVFSLRKAAEESYKDYSDEAKKILENYAQGVNSFIEEAKRDNKLPYEFSLLGYSPENWTPIDSLTVGKYMAYDLGGHWDHLGFNNWILNNLGEENLKQLLPDSFSKNKDNEEIIKANQGIDVSIDKNTAKTERPPMENGSNDWVVSGKKTKSGKPLLADDPHLGLGTPSVWYQMSLSTPNNKVSGVIFPGVPGIILGHNEHIAWGVTNFGPDVQDLYIEKRQENNPYKFKYDNEYYDAKVDKYSIKVKGKDAVDFEVVNTKHGPIIDQLLKPLGNKDTSFSMQWTALESTQELEAILNIDKAKNWQEFEKSLEKFKAPAQNFVFADNEGNIAYKSNGNVPIRKKGDGNLPVPGYSSDYGWSGYVSYDKLPKLVNPEEGFIATANTETVKTDYHTSNVWAQPYRKARIDEVLSKKNNLTVDDMKKLQMDTKNLYAQEFLPNFLKNINVDKISKKEIVDKLKSWNNVDEKDEAAPLIFDLWMKKIQSYILKDKMDTDVYKFMPHKESYVDKVLRDSLNGKKVNLIEEKNGLQEVLTNSLNETITELEGKYGNDVSKWKWGAAHTLGFRHPLSKSSALLAYFLNPKEYPISGSKVTVQAAKQNEEGLVNHGASWRFVYDFETKTGHHIVGPGQSGHFLSDNYDDQIEKWVKGEYTSESIGNIPKDKVLELVPKK
;
A
#
# COMPACT_ATOMS: atom_id res chain seq x y z
N MET A 1 4.02 5.75 -32.37
CA MET A 1 4.67 6.72 -33.28
C MET A 1 5.11 8.00 -32.57
N LYS A 2 4.28 8.68 -31.77
CA LYS A 2 4.68 9.87 -30.99
C LYS A 2 5.83 9.62 -30.02
N LYS A 3 5.84 8.50 -29.26
CA LYS A 3 6.94 8.12 -28.34
C LYS A 3 8.24 7.71 -29.07
N ILE A 4 8.16 7.15 -30.27
CA ILE A 4 9.33 6.80 -31.11
C ILE A 4 9.97 8.05 -31.73
N LEU A 5 9.17 9.00 -32.17
CA LEU A 5 9.64 10.31 -32.65
C LEU A 5 10.30 11.12 -31.51
N TYR A 6 9.86 10.93 -30.27
CA TYR A 6 10.47 11.55 -29.11
C TYR A 6 11.81 10.91 -28.73
N LEU A 7 11.99 9.59 -28.92
CA LEU A 7 13.30 8.91 -28.77
C LEU A 7 14.37 9.51 -29.67
N PHE A 8 14.00 9.83 -30.90
CA PHE A 8 14.91 10.57 -31.81
C PHE A 8 15.29 11.97 -31.27
N ARG A 9 14.37 12.61 -30.55
CA ARG A 9 14.61 13.91 -29.91
C ARG A 9 15.51 13.81 -28.66
N VAL A 10 15.43 12.75 -27.87
CA VAL A 10 16.18 12.58 -26.63
C VAL A 10 17.59 12.04 -26.86
N PHE A 11 17.77 11.14 -27.82
CA PHE A 11 19.12 10.66 -28.22
C PHE A 11 20.02 11.78 -28.82
N LEU A 12 19.41 12.84 -29.33
CA LEU A 12 20.10 14.01 -29.82
C LEU A 12 20.15 15.18 -28.80
N GLY A 13 19.66 14.99 -27.60
CA GLY A 13 19.25 16.08 -26.69
C GLY A 13 20.04 16.30 -25.40
N ASN A 14 21.19 15.67 -25.17
CA ASN A 14 22.04 15.94 -23.98
C ASN A 14 23.06 17.08 -24.20
N ILE A 15 22.70 18.07 -25.02
CA ILE A 15 23.43 19.32 -25.10
C ILE A 15 22.45 20.47 -24.80
N SER A 16 22.65 21.08 -23.63
CA SER A 16 21.89 22.25 -23.22
C SER A 16 22.22 23.46 -24.13
N LEU A 17 21.33 23.81 -25.03
CA LEU A 17 21.33 25.09 -25.70
C LEU A 17 19.88 25.56 -25.88
N GLN A 18 19.58 26.70 -25.32
CA GLN A 18 18.31 27.41 -25.46
C GLN A 18 18.03 27.79 -26.91
N LYS A 19 16.78 27.51 -27.32
CA LYS A 19 16.10 28.10 -28.50
C LYS A 19 16.91 28.30 -29.79
N VAL A 20 17.28 27.18 -30.44
CA VAL A 20 17.58 27.18 -31.88
C VAL A 20 17.06 25.88 -32.47
N ASP A 21 16.47 25.97 -33.68
CA ASP A 21 15.86 24.83 -34.36
C ASP A 21 16.88 23.71 -34.61
N LYS A 22 16.81 22.63 -33.80
CA LYS A 22 17.81 21.56 -33.74
C LYS A 22 18.01 20.80 -35.05
N ALA A 23 17.04 20.82 -35.94
CA ALA A 23 17.17 20.26 -37.29
C ALA A 23 18.15 21.05 -38.16
N ASN A 24 18.16 22.35 -38.01
CA ASN A 24 19.08 23.23 -38.75
C ASN A 24 20.51 23.19 -38.22
N ILE A 25 20.70 22.90 -36.91
CA ILE A 25 22.06 22.73 -36.35
C ILE A 25 22.67 21.42 -36.85
N ILE A 26 21.93 20.33 -36.90
CA ILE A 26 22.41 19.03 -37.40
C ILE A 26 22.73 19.15 -38.90
N LEU A 27 21.87 19.78 -39.63
CA LEU A 27 22.13 20.10 -41.06
C LEU A 27 23.34 21.03 -41.21
N SER A 28 23.50 22.04 -40.36
CA SER A 28 24.67 22.97 -40.41
C SER A 28 25.96 22.29 -39.99
N ILE A 29 25.93 21.39 -38.97
CA ILE A 29 27.11 20.58 -38.58
C ILE A 29 27.46 19.58 -39.69
N ILE A 30 26.48 18.98 -40.35
CA ILE A 30 26.69 18.09 -41.51
C ILE A 30 27.24 18.87 -42.67
N TYR A 31 26.79 20.09 -42.92
CA TYR A 31 27.31 20.98 -43.96
C TYR A 31 28.72 21.52 -43.60
N PHE A 32 28.98 21.88 -42.36
CA PHE A 32 30.28 22.39 -41.89
C PHE A 32 31.35 21.31 -41.90
N LEU A 33 31.04 20.10 -41.41
CA LEU A 33 31.92 18.93 -41.51
C LEU A 33 32.08 18.46 -42.98
N GLY A 34 31.12 18.75 -43.84
CA GLY A 34 31.15 18.47 -45.28
C GLY A 34 32.18 19.29 -46.06
N GLY A 35 32.53 20.47 -45.55
CA GLY A 35 33.53 21.37 -46.19
C GLY A 35 35.00 21.11 -45.83
N LEU A 36 35.23 20.37 -44.74
CA LEU A 36 36.58 20.16 -44.17
C LEU A 36 37.22 18.78 -44.38
N MET A 37 36.47 17.80 -44.88
CA MET A 37 36.96 16.42 -45.03
C MET A 37 36.99 15.90 -46.45
N LYS A 38 38.06 15.15 -46.81
CA LYS A 38 38.18 14.54 -48.16
C LYS A 38 36.95 13.67 -48.46
N ASN A 39 36.36 13.82 -49.62
CA ASN A 39 35.11 13.23 -50.13
C ASN A 39 34.92 11.72 -49.84
N LYS A 40 35.97 10.93 -49.69
CA LYS A 40 35.91 9.51 -49.37
C LYS A 40 35.50 9.25 -47.88
N VAL A 41 36.04 10.01 -46.92
CA VAL A 41 35.73 9.86 -45.48
C VAL A 41 34.28 10.27 -45.20
N ILE A 42 33.80 11.35 -45.81
CA ILE A 42 32.39 11.77 -45.68
C ILE A 42 31.43 10.72 -46.24
N LYS A 43 31.76 10.09 -47.39
CA LYS A 43 30.96 8.98 -47.93
C LYS A 43 30.92 7.77 -47.00
N ILE A 44 32.02 7.44 -46.33
CA ILE A 44 32.10 6.34 -45.35
C ILE A 44 31.28 6.69 -44.12
N LEU A 45 31.42 7.89 -43.54
CA LEU A 45 30.65 8.32 -42.36
C LEU A 45 29.14 8.37 -42.65
N LYS A 46 28.74 8.86 -43.83
CA LYS A 46 27.32 8.82 -44.26
C LYS A 46 26.78 7.39 -44.37
N ARG A 47 27.59 6.46 -44.94
CA ARG A 47 27.20 5.03 -45.01
C ARG A 47 27.08 4.40 -43.62
N LEU A 48 28.04 4.67 -42.73
CA LEU A 48 27.99 4.20 -41.33
C LEU A 48 26.80 4.78 -40.60
N ALA A 49 26.49 6.06 -40.77
CA ALA A 49 25.31 6.68 -40.17
C ALA A 49 24.00 6.08 -40.71
N ILE A 50 23.90 5.82 -42.02
CA ILE A 50 22.74 5.14 -42.61
C ILE A 50 22.61 3.71 -42.05
N VAL A 51 23.70 2.94 -41.97
CA VAL A 51 23.68 1.58 -41.39
C VAL A 51 23.26 1.61 -39.93
N LEU A 52 23.79 2.55 -39.12
CA LEU A 52 23.42 2.72 -37.73
C LEU A 52 21.94 3.07 -37.57
N VAL A 53 21.43 4.05 -38.36
CA VAL A 53 20.01 4.42 -38.35
C VAL A 53 19.14 3.25 -38.77
N THR A 54 19.53 2.48 -39.79
CA THR A 54 18.79 1.31 -40.24
C THR A 54 18.77 0.22 -39.16
N LEU A 55 19.90 -0.03 -38.50
CA LEU A 55 19.98 -0.97 -37.38
C LEU A 55 19.08 -0.51 -36.22
N LEU A 56 19.11 0.75 -35.85
CA LEU A 56 18.24 1.30 -34.80
C LEU A 56 16.75 1.19 -35.17
N LEU A 57 16.39 1.43 -36.44
CA LEU A 57 15.02 1.24 -36.91
C LEU A 57 14.60 -0.24 -36.88
N LEU A 58 15.47 -1.17 -37.26
CA LEU A 58 15.21 -2.61 -37.21
C LEU A 58 15.06 -3.11 -35.77
N VAL A 59 15.97 -2.70 -34.88
CA VAL A 59 15.90 -3.06 -33.45
C VAL A 59 14.65 -2.46 -32.81
N GLY A 60 14.36 -1.18 -33.08
CA GLY A 60 13.14 -0.51 -32.59
C GLY A 60 11.87 -1.13 -33.13
N GLY A 61 11.84 -1.46 -34.43
CA GLY A 61 10.70 -2.14 -35.06
C GLY A 61 10.48 -3.54 -34.53
N TYR A 62 11.55 -4.32 -34.34
CA TYR A 62 11.48 -5.63 -33.72
C TYR A 62 11.03 -5.54 -32.26
N GLY A 63 11.59 -4.62 -31.50
CA GLY A 63 11.19 -4.38 -30.10
C GLY A 63 9.71 -4.00 -29.97
N TYR A 64 9.23 -3.11 -30.84
CA TYR A 64 7.81 -2.75 -30.91
C TYR A 64 6.94 -3.96 -31.26
N TYR A 65 7.28 -4.71 -32.31
CA TYR A 65 6.56 -5.93 -32.69
C TYR A 65 6.53 -6.95 -31.55
N PHE A 66 7.69 -7.17 -30.90
CA PHE A 66 7.84 -8.09 -29.79
C PHE A 66 6.92 -7.76 -28.61
N VAL A 67 6.85 -6.48 -28.24
CA VAL A 67 5.97 -6.03 -27.16
C VAL A 67 4.51 -6.00 -27.62
N HIS A 68 4.23 -5.50 -28.81
CA HIS A 68 2.87 -5.35 -29.32
C HIS A 68 2.13 -6.70 -29.47
N LYS A 69 2.84 -7.78 -29.82
CA LYS A 69 2.22 -9.11 -29.95
C LYS A 69 1.66 -9.67 -28.65
N SER A 70 2.13 -9.18 -27.48
CA SER A 70 1.65 -9.58 -26.16
C SER A 70 0.45 -8.76 -25.66
N LEU A 71 -0.05 -7.81 -26.46
CA LEU A 71 -1.30 -7.11 -26.15
C LEU A 71 -2.47 -8.11 -26.09
N PRO A 72 -3.34 -8.00 -25.07
CA PRO A 72 -4.49 -8.89 -24.93
C PRO A 72 -5.50 -8.74 -26.06
N THR A 73 -6.12 -9.85 -26.45
CA THR A 73 -7.26 -9.86 -27.37
C THR A 73 -8.54 -9.54 -26.60
N VAL A 74 -9.12 -8.37 -26.83
CA VAL A 74 -10.28 -7.87 -26.05
C VAL A 74 -11.58 -7.86 -26.84
N GLU A 75 -11.56 -8.32 -28.09
CA GLU A 75 -12.71 -8.39 -28.99
C GLU A 75 -12.73 -9.70 -29.78
N GLY A 76 -13.92 -10.11 -30.25
CA GLY A 76 -14.11 -11.29 -31.08
C GLY A 76 -14.46 -12.54 -30.26
N LYS A 77 -13.93 -13.70 -30.65
CA LYS A 77 -14.21 -15.01 -30.00
C LYS A 77 -12.93 -15.73 -29.63
N THR A 78 -12.92 -16.32 -28.44
CA THR A 78 -11.85 -17.21 -27.98
C THR A 78 -12.45 -18.54 -27.50
N GLU A 79 -11.93 -19.65 -28.01
CA GLU A 79 -12.34 -20.99 -27.62
C GLU A 79 -11.59 -21.46 -26.37
N LEU A 80 -12.32 -21.81 -25.33
CA LEU A 80 -11.76 -22.34 -24.08
C LEU A 80 -12.35 -23.73 -23.79
N LYS A 81 -11.50 -24.73 -23.62
CA LYS A 81 -11.92 -26.12 -23.31
C LYS A 81 -12.55 -26.28 -21.93
N ILE A 82 -12.29 -25.30 -21.03
CA ILE A 82 -12.73 -25.36 -19.65
C ILE A 82 -14.17 -24.90 -19.43
N LEU A 83 -14.79 -24.23 -20.41
CA LEU A 83 -16.14 -23.68 -20.27
C LEU A 83 -17.21 -24.73 -20.63
N ASP A 84 -18.30 -24.69 -19.88
CA ASP A 84 -19.50 -25.45 -20.15
C ASP A 84 -20.46 -24.68 -21.07
N LYS A 85 -20.56 -23.36 -20.89
CA LYS A 85 -21.36 -22.46 -21.70
C LYS A 85 -20.53 -21.22 -22.10
N SER A 86 -21.02 -20.49 -23.11
CA SER A 86 -20.38 -19.24 -23.53
C SER A 86 -20.48 -18.17 -22.43
N VAL A 87 -19.40 -17.42 -22.27
CA VAL A 87 -19.31 -16.28 -21.38
C VAL A 87 -19.04 -15.03 -22.20
N LYS A 88 -19.77 -13.96 -21.93
CA LYS A 88 -19.56 -12.68 -22.59
C LYS A 88 -18.75 -11.75 -21.69
N VAL A 89 -17.72 -11.15 -22.24
CA VAL A 89 -16.88 -10.14 -21.57
C VAL A 89 -16.97 -8.84 -22.34
N SER A 90 -17.65 -7.87 -21.74
CA SER A 90 -17.83 -6.53 -22.34
C SER A 90 -16.95 -5.53 -21.62
N ARG A 91 -16.15 -4.73 -22.32
CA ARG A 91 -15.29 -3.71 -21.72
C ARG A 91 -15.78 -2.31 -22.09
N ASP A 92 -15.71 -1.38 -21.12
CA ASP A 92 -15.95 0.03 -21.37
C ASP A 92 -14.71 0.72 -21.99
N LYS A 93 -14.84 2.01 -22.27
CA LYS A 93 -13.76 2.84 -22.81
C LYS A 93 -12.50 2.92 -21.92
N ASN A 94 -12.62 2.66 -20.61
CA ASN A 94 -11.51 2.63 -19.66
C ASN A 94 -10.93 1.21 -19.50
N GLY A 95 -11.41 0.25 -20.32
CA GLY A 95 -10.96 -1.14 -20.28
C GLY A 95 -11.53 -1.98 -19.14
N ILE A 96 -12.51 -1.48 -18.41
CA ILE A 96 -13.13 -2.16 -17.25
C ILE A 96 -14.06 -3.26 -17.76
N PRO A 97 -13.83 -4.56 -17.41
CA PRO A 97 -14.63 -5.66 -17.90
C PRO A 97 -15.90 -5.89 -17.07
N THR A 98 -16.99 -6.19 -17.76
CA THR A 98 -18.18 -6.85 -17.21
C THR A 98 -18.22 -8.27 -17.74
N ILE A 99 -18.22 -9.27 -16.87
CA ILE A 99 -18.30 -10.69 -17.20
C ILE A 99 -19.72 -11.18 -16.95
N GLU A 100 -20.37 -11.68 -18.01
CA GLU A 100 -21.73 -12.25 -17.97
C GLU A 100 -21.65 -13.76 -18.24
N ALA A 101 -22.08 -14.57 -17.28
CA ALA A 101 -22.11 -16.03 -17.37
C ALA A 101 -23.46 -16.58 -16.89
N ASP A 102 -23.84 -17.77 -17.37
CA ASP A 102 -25.07 -18.45 -16.94
C ASP A 102 -24.95 -19.14 -15.57
N ASN A 103 -23.73 -19.32 -15.06
CA ASN A 103 -23.45 -20.02 -13.81
C ASN A 103 -22.13 -19.55 -13.18
N ASP A 104 -21.96 -19.78 -11.89
CA ASP A 104 -20.78 -19.39 -11.11
C ASP A 104 -19.51 -20.11 -11.59
N SER A 105 -19.60 -21.38 -12.03
CA SER A 105 -18.42 -22.13 -12.51
C SER A 105 -17.76 -21.42 -13.70
N ASP A 106 -18.52 -21.10 -14.73
CA ASP A 106 -18.02 -20.42 -15.92
C ASP A 106 -17.66 -18.96 -15.63
N LEU A 107 -18.36 -18.29 -14.69
CA LEU A 107 -18.05 -16.94 -14.23
C LEU A 107 -16.63 -16.85 -13.68
N TYR A 108 -16.28 -17.71 -12.71
CA TYR A 108 -14.98 -17.66 -12.06
C TYR A 108 -13.83 -18.18 -12.95
N LYS A 109 -14.12 -19.13 -13.87
CA LYS A 109 -13.16 -19.51 -14.94
C LYS A 109 -12.86 -18.30 -15.84
N ALA A 110 -13.88 -17.55 -16.25
CA ALA A 110 -13.70 -16.34 -17.04
C ALA A 110 -12.99 -15.23 -16.26
N GLN A 111 -13.30 -15.03 -14.98
CA GLN A 111 -12.61 -14.07 -14.12
C GLN A 111 -11.10 -14.37 -14.07
N GLY A 112 -10.72 -15.62 -13.82
CA GLY A 112 -9.32 -16.05 -13.79
C GLY A 112 -8.60 -15.80 -15.13
N TYR A 113 -9.27 -16.13 -16.25
CA TYR A 113 -8.75 -15.90 -17.60
C TYR A 113 -8.51 -14.40 -17.86
N ILE A 114 -9.46 -13.53 -17.52
CA ILE A 114 -9.40 -12.08 -17.74
C ILE A 114 -8.35 -11.42 -16.82
N HIS A 115 -8.23 -11.85 -15.56
CA HIS A 115 -7.16 -11.36 -14.68
C HIS A 115 -5.77 -11.71 -15.25
N ALA A 116 -5.58 -12.94 -15.72
CA ALA A 116 -4.33 -13.36 -16.33
C ALA A 116 -4.07 -12.63 -17.66
N GLN A 117 -5.10 -12.42 -18.48
CA GLN A 117 -4.99 -11.68 -19.74
C GLN A 117 -4.40 -10.27 -19.54
N ASP A 118 -4.82 -9.57 -18.48
CA ASP A 118 -4.44 -8.17 -18.25
C ASP A 118 -3.28 -8.00 -17.27
N ARG A 119 -3.05 -8.96 -16.34
CA ARG A 119 -2.21 -8.76 -15.16
C ARG A 119 -1.31 -9.94 -14.79
N LEU A 120 -1.10 -10.93 -15.67
CA LEU A 120 -0.38 -12.18 -15.34
C LEU A 120 1.00 -11.94 -14.70
N PHE A 121 1.77 -10.98 -15.21
CA PHE A 121 3.09 -10.69 -14.64
C PHE A 121 2.99 -10.16 -13.21
N GLN A 122 2.05 -9.25 -12.93
CA GLN A 122 1.79 -8.76 -11.58
C GLN A 122 1.35 -9.88 -10.63
N MET A 123 0.46 -10.76 -11.09
CA MET A 123 0.01 -11.94 -10.34
C MET A 123 1.18 -12.87 -9.99
N ASP A 124 2.04 -13.17 -10.96
CA ASP A 124 3.19 -14.07 -10.77
C ASP A 124 4.23 -13.47 -9.80
N LEU A 125 4.50 -12.16 -9.90
CA LEU A 125 5.37 -11.49 -8.93
C LEU A 125 4.78 -11.50 -7.52
N ALA A 126 3.49 -11.20 -7.35
CA ALA A 126 2.82 -11.16 -6.06
C ALA A 126 2.88 -12.53 -5.35
N ARG A 127 2.53 -13.63 -6.07
CA ARG A 127 2.60 -14.97 -5.48
C ARG A 127 4.03 -15.38 -5.14
N ARG A 128 5.04 -15.02 -5.96
CA ARG A 128 6.45 -15.32 -5.68
C ARG A 128 6.95 -14.55 -4.47
N GLN A 129 6.66 -13.28 -4.40
CA GLN A 129 7.02 -12.45 -3.26
C GLN A 129 6.44 -12.99 -1.96
N ALA A 130 5.13 -13.22 -1.92
CA ALA A 130 4.43 -13.73 -0.74
C ALA A 130 4.83 -15.17 -0.34
N SER A 131 5.37 -15.96 -1.30
CA SER A 131 5.83 -17.33 -1.08
C SER A 131 7.33 -17.43 -0.76
N GLY A 132 8.11 -16.32 -0.73
CA GLY A 132 9.56 -16.37 -0.59
C GLY A 132 10.27 -17.05 -1.77
N ARG A 133 9.84 -16.73 -3.01
CA ARG A 133 10.31 -17.34 -4.26
C ARG A 133 10.73 -16.32 -5.32
N LEU A 134 10.95 -15.08 -4.93
CA LEU A 134 11.26 -14.00 -5.86
C LEU A 134 12.67 -14.17 -6.48
N SER A 135 13.64 -14.69 -5.72
CA SER A 135 15.01 -14.94 -6.19
C SER A 135 15.10 -15.97 -7.34
N GLU A 136 14.08 -16.82 -7.52
CA GLU A 136 14.01 -17.73 -8.67
C GLU A 136 13.98 -16.95 -10.01
N VAL A 137 13.53 -15.71 -10.01
CA VAL A 137 13.35 -14.90 -11.23
C VAL A 137 14.23 -13.65 -11.28
N VAL A 138 14.53 -13.01 -10.12
CA VAL A 138 15.35 -11.79 -10.06
C VAL A 138 16.78 -12.05 -9.52
N GLY A 139 17.11 -13.28 -9.16
CA GLY A 139 18.42 -13.66 -8.63
C GLY A 139 18.66 -13.16 -7.21
N GLU A 140 19.91 -12.90 -6.88
CA GLU A 140 20.37 -12.55 -5.52
C GLU A 140 19.65 -11.32 -4.93
N ALA A 141 19.18 -10.41 -5.78
CA ALA A 141 18.44 -9.23 -5.33
C ALA A 141 17.14 -9.58 -4.60
N GLY A 142 16.56 -10.77 -4.86
CA GLY A 142 15.35 -11.27 -4.20
C GLY A 142 15.59 -12.07 -2.93
N LEU A 143 16.85 -12.49 -2.64
CA LEU A 143 17.14 -13.50 -1.63
C LEU A 143 16.74 -13.08 -0.20
N GLU A 144 17.06 -11.86 0.21
CA GLU A 144 16.69 -11.38 1.56
C GLU A 144 15.17 -11.20 1.70
N ASN A 145 14.50 -10.79 0.62
CA ASN A 145 13.04 -10.78 0.59
C ASN A 145 12.46 -12.20 0.74
N ASP A 146 13.02 -13.18 0.06
CA ASP A 146 12.56 -14.57 0.15
C ASP A 146 12.74 -15.12 1.56
N LYS A 147 13.90 -14.92 2.19
CA LYS A 147 14.12 -15.30 3.60
C LYS A 147 13.08 -14.67 4.52
N LYS A 148 12.80 -13.37 4.36
CA LYS A 148 11.78 -12.66 5.13
C LYS A 148 10.40 -13.31 5.00
N PHE A 149 9.94 -13.59 3.78
CA PHE A 149 8.62 -14.17 3.58
C PHE A 149 8.52 -15.65 3.95
N LEU A 150 9.63 -16.40 3.91
CA LEU A 150 9.70 -17.74 4.48
C LEU A 150 9.52 -17.71 6.01
N VAL A 151 10.14 -16.72 6.69
CA VAL A 151 9.92 -16.51 8.13
C VAL A 151 8.47 -16.15 8.41
N PHE A 152 7.89 -15.22 7.67
CA PHE A 152 6.47 -14.86 7.82
C PHE A 152 5.52 -16.00 7.44
N SER A 153 5.98 -17.03 6.71
CA SER A 153 5.23 -18.26 6.46
C SER A 153 3.82 -18.08 5.87
N LEU A 154 3.57 -17.00 5.12
CA LEU A 154 2.24 -16.68 4.58
C LEU A 154 1.68 -17.76 3.66
N ARG A 155 2.54 -18.36 2.82
CA ARG A 155 2.13 -19.47 1.95
C ARG A 155 1.70 -20.69 2.77
N LYS A 156 2.44 -21.02 3.82
CA LYS A 156 2.08 -22.14 4.72
C LYS A 156 0.75 -21.88 5.42
N ALA A 157 0.50 -20.63 5.88
CA ALA A 157 -0.79 -20.24 6.45
C ALA A 157 -1.92 -20.38 5.42
N ALA A 158 -1.66 -20.05 4.14
CA ALA A 158 -2.62 -20.24 3.06
C ALA A 158 -2.92 -21.73 2.78
N GLU A 159 -1.91 -22.59 2.83
CA GLU A 159 -2.04 -24.05 2.68
C GLU A 159 -2.88 -24.67 3.82
N GLU A 160 -2.66 -24.25 5.05
CA GLU A 160 -3.47 -24.67 6.19
C GLU A 160 -4.91 -24.13 6.07
N SER A 161 -5.07 -22.86 5.72
CA SER A 161 -6.40 -22.24 5.53
C SER A 161 -7.23 -22.96 4.47
N TYR A 162 -6.62 -23.40 3.36
CA TYR A 162 -7.33 -24.09 2.29
C TYR A 162 -8.04 -25.36 2.76
N LYS A 163 -7.49 -26.05 3.75
CA LYS A 163 -8.09 -27.28 4.29
C LYS A 163 -9.46 -27.02 4.92
N ASP A 164 -9.63 -25.86 5.54
CA ASP A 164 -10.82 -25.46 6.31
C ASP A 164 -11.89 -24.74 5.47
N TYR A 165 -11.60 -24.42 4.20
CA TYR A 165 -12.60 -23.83 3.29
C TYR A 165 -13.71 -24.82 2.96
N SER A 166 -14.91 -24.32 2.72
CA SER A 166 -16.03 -25.11 2.22
C SER A 166 -15.75 -25.67 0.82
N ASP A 167 -16.45 -26.75 0.44
CA ASP A 167 -16.33 -27.32 -0.90
C ASP A 167 -16.75 -26.33 -1.99
N GLU A 168 -17.71 -25.46 -1.72
CA GLU A 168 -18.12 -24.37 -2.64
C GLU A 168 -16.97 -23.39 -2.86
N ALA A 169 -16.34 -22.88 -1.82
CA ALA A 169 -15.23 -21.94 -1.92
C ALA A 169 -13.99 -22.58 -2.58
N LYS A 170 -13.68 -23.85 -2.27
CA LYS A 170 -12.63 -24.63 -2.93
C LYS A 170 -12.92 -24.73 -4.44
N LYS A 171 -14.16 -25.02 -4.81
CA LYS A 171 -14.57 -25.13 -6.21
C LYS A 171 -14.42 -23.80 -6.96
N ILE A 172 -14.74 -22.67 -6.32
CA ILE A 172 -14.55 -21.32 -6.90
C ILE A 172 -13.05 -21.07 -7.15
N LEU A 173 -12.18 -21.36 -6.15
CA LEU A 173 -10.73 -21.23 -6.28
C LEU A 173 -10.16 -22.12 -7.42
N GLU A 174 -10.63 -23.34 -7.54
CA GLU A 174 -10.25 -24.26 -8.63
C GLU A 174 -10.68 -23.75 -10.00
N ASN A 175 -11.92 -23.29 -10.13
CA ASN A 175 -12.44 -22.72 -11.37
C ASN A 175 -11.64 -21.49 -11.79
N TYR A 176 -11.35 -20.59 -10.83
CA TYR A 176 -10.52 -19.43 -11.08
C TYR A 176 -9.11 -19.83 -11.56
N ALA A 177 -8.46 -20.78 -10.88
CA ALA A 177 -7.15 -21.28 -11.26
C ALA A 177 -7.15 -21.92 -12.67
N GLN A 178 -8.21 -22.66 -13.05
CA GLN A 178 -8.39 -23.19 -14.40
C GLN A 178 -8.44 -22.07 -15.44
N GLY A 179 -9.13 -20.96 -15.14
CA GLY A 179 -9.19 -19.79 -16.03
C GLY A 179 -7.82 -19.16 -16.25
N VAL A 180 -7.08 -18.90 -15.15
CA VAL A 180 -5.70 -18.39 -15.23
C VAL A 180 -4.81 -19.30 -16.06
N ASN A 181 -4.87 -20.61 -15.82
CA ASN A 181 -4.05 -21.60 -16.52
C ASN A 181 -4.41 -21.71 -18.00
N SER A 182 -5.68 -21.56 -18.35
CA SER A 182 -6.11 -21.55 -19.74
C SER A 182 -5.47 -20.39 -20.53
N PHE A 183 -5.39 -19.19 -19.92
CA PHE A 183 -4.67 -18.08 -20.52
C PHE A 183 -3.15 -18.34 -20.61
N ILE A 184 -2.53 -18.89 -19.55
CA ILE A 184 -1.09 -19.22 -19.54
C ILE A 184 -0.76 -20.19 -20.68
N GLU A 185 -1.56 -21.24 -20.87
CA GLU A 185 -1.39 -22.23 -21.95
C GLU A 185 -1.54 -21.60 -23.34
N GLU A 186 -2.57 -20.78 -23.53
CA GLU A 186 -2.79 -20.04 -24.78
C GLU A 186 -1.62 -19.12 -25.09
N ALA A 187 -1.22 -18.28 -24.12
CA ALA A 187 -0.14 -17.30 -24.30
C ALA A 187 1.21 -17.98 -24.57
N LYS A 188 1.49 -19.16 -23.96
CA LYS A 188 2.69 -19.97 -24.25
C LYS A 188 2.64 -20.56 -25.66
N ARG A 189 1.54 -21.20 -26.04
CA ARG A 189 1.33 -21.82 -27.36
C ARG A 189 1.50 -20.78 -28.48
N ASP A 190 0.94 -19.59 -28.30
CA ASP A 190 0.90 -18.53 -29.33
C ASP A 190 2.10 -17.58 -29.21
N ASN A 191 3.04 -17.88 -28.29
CA ASN A 191 4.21 -17.02 -27.98
C ASN A 191 3.83 -15.56 -27.70
N LYS A 192 2.78 -15.36 -26.91
CA LYS A 192 2.18 -14.08 -26.53
C LYS A 192 2.21 -13.80 -25.02
N LEU A 193 3.09 -14.47 -24.26
CA LEU A 193 3.28 -14.14 -22.85
C LEU A 193 3.60 -12.64 -22.70
N PRO A 194 3.16 -11.98 -21.61
CA PRO A 194 3.57 -10.61 -21.28
C PRO A 194 5.08 -10.44 -21.42
N TYR A 195 5.50 -9.34 -22.03
CA TYR A 195 6.90 -9.08 -22.43
C TYR A 195 7.88 -9.16 -21.25
N GLU A 196 7.41 -8.91 -20.03
CA GLU A 196 8.21 -8.92 -18.81
C GLU A 196 8.80 -10.31 -18.54
N PHE A 197 8.07 -11.37 -18.85
CA PHE A 197 8.58 -12.74 -18.71
C PHE A 197 9.81 -12.99 -19.59
N SER A 198 9.78 -12.48 -20.80
CA SER A 198 10.91 -12.57 -21.71
C SER A 198 12.07 -11.67 -21.29
N LEU A 199 11.80 -10.46 -20.79
CA LEU A 199 12.84 -9.57 -20.26
C LEU A 199 13.56 -10.19 -19.07
N LEU A 200 12.83 -10.86 -18.19
CA LEU A 200 13.38 -11.57 -17.05
C LEU A 200 13.84 -13.00 -17.38
N GLY A 201 13.61 -13.51 -18.59
CA GLY A 201 14.08 -14.80 -19.08
C GLY A 201 13.53 -15.99 -18.28
N TYR A 202 12.21 -15.99 -18.03
CA TYR A 202 11.51 -17.14 -17.41
C TYR A 202 10.08 -17.27 -17.95
N SER A 203 9.41 -18.36 -17.58
CA SER A 203 8.02 -18.64 -17.95
C SER A 203 7.18 -18.86 -16.69
N PRO A 204 5.92 -18.38 -16.65
CA PRO A 204 5.07 -18.57 -15.48
C PRO A 204 4.73 -20.05 -15.29
N GLU A 205 4.68 -20.47 -14.04
CA GLU A 205 4.12 -21.75 -13.63
C GLU A 205 2.59 -21.72 -13.64
N ASN A 206 1.96 -22.89 -13.61
CA ASN A 206 0.52 -22.94 -13.45
C ASN A 206 0.09 -22.31 -12.12
N TRP A 207 -1.07 -21.69 -12.14
CA TRP A 207 -1.72 -21.10 -10.97
C TRP A 207 -2.45 -22.18 -10.18
N THR A 208 -2.43 -22.07 -8.87
CA THR A 208 -3.12 -22.99 -7.96
C THR A 208 -4.07 -22.21 -7.03
N PRO A 209 -5.08 -22.85 -6.43
CA PRO A 209 -5.89 -22.27 -5.37
C PRO A 209 -5.09 -21.64 -4.24
N ILE A 210 -3.98 -22.28 -3.86
CA ILE A 210 -3.07 -21.77 -2.81
C ILE A 210 -2.42 -20.45 -3.21
N ASP A 211 -2.13 -20.23 -4.50
CA ASP A 211 -1.55 -18.96 -4.96
C ASP A 211 -2.53 -17.80 -4.72
N SER A 212 -3.82 -17.99 -4.98
CA SER A 212 -4.86 -16.98 -4.69
C SER A 212 -4.95 -16.67 -3.20
N LEU A 213 -4.94 -17.69 -2.34
CA LEU A 213 -4.96 -17.49 -0.89
C LEU A 213 -3.67 -16.84 -0.38
N THR A 214 -2.52 -17.18 -0.98
CA THR A 214 -1.22 -16.57 -0.62
C THR A 214 -1.21 -15.08 -0.95
N VAL A 215 -1.75 -14.68 -2.10
CA VAL A 215 -1.93 -13.25 -2.46
C VAL A 215 -2.87 -12.56 -1.46
N GLY A 216 -3.95 -13.21 -1.04
CA GLY A 216 -4.83 -12.70 0.02
C GLY A 216 -4.10 -12.53 1.36
N LYS A 217 -3.32 -13.53 1.80
CA LYS A 217 -2.50 -13.45 3.03
C LYS A 217 -1.41 -12.38 2.95
N TYR A 218 -0.89 -12.07 1.76
CA TYR A 218 0.05 -10.96 1.58
C TYR A 218 -0.56 -9.61 2.00
N MET A 219 -1.86 -9.42 1.82
CA MET A 219 -2.54 -8.22 2.28
C MET A 219 -2.57 -8.10 3.81
N ALA A 220 -2.53 -9.22 4.53
CA ALA A 220 -2.35 -9.18 5.99
C ALA A 220 -0.96 -8.66 6.39
N TYR A 221 0.07 -8.95 5.58
CA TYR A 221 1.39 -8.33 5.76
C TYR A 221 1.38 -6.84 5.43
N ASP A 222 0.72 -6.43 4.35
CA ASP A 222 0.70 -5.02 3.90
C ASP A 222 -0.12 -4.11 4.82
N LEU A 223 -1.15 -4.66 5.48
CA LEU A 223 -2.11 -3.90 6.29
C LEU A 223 -2.00 -4.12 7.81
N GLY A 224 -1.27 -5.11 8.27
CA GLY A 224 -1.27 -5.45 9.69
C GLY A 224 0.04 -6.01 10.19
N GLY A 225 0.82 -5.18 10.87
CA GLY A 225 2.03 -5.62 11.53
C GLY A 225 2.70 -4.49 12.27
N HIS A 226 3.26 -4.76 13.45
CA HIS A 226 3.96 -3.78 14.27
C HIS A 226 5.11 -4.39 15.07
N TRP A 227 5.61 -5.53 14.62
CA TRP A 227 6.77 -6.19 15.23
C TRP A 227 7.98 -5.26 15.32
N ASP A 228 8.16 -4.39 14.33
CA ASP A 228 9.23 -3.41 14.27
C ASP A 228 9.06 -2.29 15.32
N HIS A 229 7.81 -1.94 15.66
CA HIS A 229 7.50 -1.02 16.76
C HIS A 229 7.92 -1.61 18.11
N LEU A 230 7.57 -2.88 18.39
CA LEU A 230 8.00 -3.55 19.62
C LEU A 230 9.53 -3.63 19.72
N GLY A 231 10.18 -3.99 18.61
CA GLY A 231 11.64 -4.04 18.55
C GLY A 231 12.29 -2.68 18.76
N PHE A 232 11.73 -1.63 18.16
CA PHE A 232 12.23 -0.27 18.33
C PHE A 232 12.02 0.26 19.75
N ASN A 233 10.88 -0.03 20.39
CA ASN A 233 10.65 0.31 21.80
C ASN A 233 11.65 -0.38 22.73
N ASN A 234 11.99 -1.64 22.43
CA ASN A 234 13.06 -2.36 23.13
C ASN A 234 14.42 -1.65 22.94
N TRP A 235 14.72 -1.19 21.72
CA TRP A 235 15.92 -0.41 21.45
C TRP A 235 15.92 0.90 22.24
N ILE A 236 14.81 1.64 22.27
CA ILE A 236 14.70 2.90 23.08
C ILE A 236 15.00 2.61 24.56
N LEU A 237 14.41 1.55 25.11
CA LEU A 237 14.61 1.17 26.51
C LEU A 237 16.08 0.97 26.85
N ASN A 238 16.80 0.26 25.98
CA ASN A 238 18.20 -0.15 26.25
C ASN A 238 19.22 0.94 25.88
N ASN A 239 18.90 1.87 24.97
CA ASN A 239 19.84 2.90 24.50
C ASN A 239 19.51 4.32 24.96
N LEU A 240 18.22 4.66 25.13
CA LEU A 240 17.80 5.97 25.61
C LEU A 240 17.28 5.95 27.05
N GLY A 241 17.03 4.77 27.61
CA GLY A 241 16.59 4.56 28.97
C GLY A 241 15.06 4.58 29.17
N GLU A 242 14.63 4.05 30.29
CA GLU A 242 13.22 3.85 30.67
C GLU A 242 12.42 5.16 30.69
N GLU A 243 13.00 6.24 31.20
CA GLU A 243 12.32 7.53 31.29
C GLU A 243 11.98 8.10 29.90
N ASN A 244 12.92 8.04 28.95
CA ASN A 244 12.65 8.45 27.56
C ASN A 244 11.63 7.55 26.88
N LEU A 245 11.66 6.23 27.14
CA LEU A 245 10.62 5.32 26.63
C LEU A 245 9.23 5.74 27.13
N LYS A 246 9.07 6.02 28.42
CA LYS A 246 7.80 6.47 29.01
C LYS A 246 7.32 7.82 28.47
N GLN A 247 8.24 8.73 28.14
CA GLN A 247 7.90 10.02 27.56
C GLN A 247 7.51 9.93 26.08
N LEU A 248 8.01 8.95 25.37
CA LEU A 248 7.70 8.72 23.95
C LEU A 248 6.40 7.92 23.76
N LEU A 249 6.10 6.96 24.65
CA LEU A 249 4.91 6.11 24.57
C LEU A 249 3.67 6.80 25.16
N PRO A 250 2.46 6.37 24.80
CA PRO A 250 1.21 6.87 25.37
C PRO A 250 1.21 6.78 26.91
N ASP A 251 0.53 7.69 27.60
CA ASP A 251 0.44 7.71 29.08
C ASP A 251 -0.19 6.41 29.65
N SER A 252 -0.95 5.66 28.84
CA SER A 252 -1.48 4.33 29.20
C SER A 252 -0.38 3.32 29.49
N PHE A 253 0.75 3.39 28.79
CA PHE A 253 1.91 2.53 29.01
C PHE A 253 2.42 2.62 30.45
N SER A 254 2.62 3.83 30.98
CA SER A 254 3.10 4.07 32.34
C SER A 254 2.08 3.71 33.43
N LYS A 255 0.80 3.61 33.08
CA LYS A 255 -0.29 3.24 33.98
C LYS A 255 -0.51 1.73 34.09
N ASN A 256 -0.02 0.97 33.13
CA ASN A 256 -0.13 -0.48 33.13
C ASN A 256 0.94 -1.09 34.06
N LYS A 257 0.51 -1.73 35.16
CA LYS A 257 1.40 -2.31 36.18
C LYS A 257 2.23 -3.48 35.64
N ASP A 258 1.71 -4.21 34.65
CA ASP A 258 2.44 -5.34 34.05
C ASP A 258 3.71 -4.86 33.33
N ASN A 259 3.73 -3.60 32.86
CA ASN A 259 4.87 -3.06 32.12
C ASN A 259 6.13 -2.88 32.98
N GLU A 260 6.03 -2.76 34.31
CA GLU A 260 7.21 -2.74 35.20
C GLU A 260 7.99 -4.08 35.15
N GLU A 261 7.28 -5.20 35.13
CA GLU A 261 7.88 -6.53 35.03
C GLU A 261 8.44 -6.77 33.62
N ILE A 262 7.70 -6.34 32.59
CA ILE A 262 8.09 -6.44 31.18
C ILE A 262 9.33 -5.58 30.89
N ILE A 263 9.41 -4.35 31.38
CA ILE A 263 10.58 -3.49 31.28
C ILE A 263 11.81 -4.21 31.85
N LYS A 264 11.71 -4.76 33.06
CA LYS A 264 12.82 -5.51 33.69
C LYS A 264 13.25 -6.73 32.86
N ALA A 265 12.30 -7.43 32.23
CA ALA A 265 12.61 -8.56 31.38
C ALA A 265 13.35 -8.16 30.08
N ASN A 266 13.15 -6.95 29.60
CA ASN A 266 13.78 -6.40 28.39
C ASN A 266 15.11 -5.69 28.67
N GLN A 267 15.38 -5.24 29.89
CA GLN A 267 16.63 -4.59 30.24
C GLN A 267 17.84 -5.50 30.01
N GLY A 268 18.84 -4.99 29.28
CA GLY A 268 20.03 -5.75 28.90
C GLY A 268 19.84 -6.69 27.70
N ILE A 269 18.66 -6.72 27.08
CA ILE A 269 18.40 -7.41 25.82
C ILE A 269 18.20 -6.36 24.73
N ASP A 270 19.29 -5.78 24.26
CA ASP A 270 19.27 -4.81 23.17
C ASP A 270 19.03 -5.50 21.81
N VAL A 271 18.68 -4.73 20.80
CA VAL A 271 18.44 -5.21 19.44
C VAL A 271 19.40 -4.56 18.43
N SER A 272 19.87 -5.34 17.49
CA SER A 272 20.68 -4.84 16.38
C SER A 272 19.78 -4.23 15.31
N ILE A 273 19.92 -2.93 15.10
CA ILE A 273 19.32 -2.21 13.97
C ILE A 273 20.45 -1.73 13.08
N ASP A 274 20.96 -2.64 12.28
CA ASP A 274 22.03 -2.36 11.32
C ASP A 274 21.47 -1.89 9.96
N LYS A 275 22.38 -1.65 9.01
CA LYS A 275 22.01 -1.23 7.65
C LYS A 275 21.11 -2.21 6.93
N ASN A 276 21.19 -3.50 7.20
CA ASN A 276 20.34 -4.51 6.56
C ASN A 276 18.95 -4.49 7.17
N THR A 277 18.87 -4.43 8.50
CA THR A 277 17.60 -4.24 9.23
C THR A 277 16.90 -2.96 8.78
N ALA A 278 17.64 -1.85 8.69
CA ALA A 278 17.11 -0.54 8.26
C ALA A 278 16.61 -0.53 6.81
N LYS A 279 17.18 -1.38 5.95
CA LYS A 279 16.76 -1.53 4.54
C LYS A 279 15.66 -2.56 4.32
N THR A 280 15.32 -3.34 5.32
CA THR A 280 14.21 -4.31 5.22
C THR A 280 12.96 -3.56 4.82
N GLU A 281 12.42 -3.84 3.63
CA GLU A 281 11.14 -3.27 3.20
C GLU A 281 10.06 -3.71 4.19
N ARG A 282 9.43 -2.74 4.79
CA ARG A 282 8.28 -2.91 5.68
C ARG A 282 7.10 -2.22 5.04
N PRO A 283 5.89 -2.75 5.20
CA PRO A 283 4.71 -2.02 4.77
C PRO A 283 4.73 -0.62 5.40
N PRO A 284 4.32 0.42 4.67
CA PRO A 284 4.11 1.70 5.29
C PRO A 284 3.06 1.52 6.39
N MET A 285 3.44 1.64 7.65
CA MET A 285 2.53 1.47 8.79
C MET A 285 1.39 2.51 8.80
N GLU A 286 1.49 3.48 7.92
CA GLU A 286 0.49 4.50 7.65
C GLU A 286 -0.38 4.12 6.43
N ASN A 287 -0.34 2.85 5.99
CA ASN A 287 -1.34 2.31 5.09
C ASN A 287 -2.70 2.57 5.72
N GLY A 288 -3.40 3.52 5.16
CA GLY A 288 -4.64 3.98 5.70
C GLY A 288 -5.75 3.86 4.68
N SER A 289 -6.86 4.43 5.02
CA SER A 289 -8.01 4.56 4.13
C SER A 289 -8.92 5.62 4.71
N ASN A 290 -9.84 6.16 3.91
CA ASN A 290 -11.01 6.82 4.44
C ASN A 290 -12.24 6.04 4.00
N ASP A 291 -13.21 5.93 4.86
CA ASP A 291 -14.52 5.39 4.51
C ASP A 291 -15.59 6.08 5.33
N TRP A 292 -16.68 6.47 4.67
CA TRP A 292 -17.82 7.04 5.35
C TRP A 292 -19.12 6.73 4.62
N VAL A 293 -20.19 6.70 5.40
CA VAL A 293 -21.54 6.52 4.90
C VAL A 293 -22.45 7.55 5.54
N VAL A 294 -23.37 8.09 4.76
CA VAL A 294 -24.39 9.01 5.23
C VAL A 294 -25.77 8.45 4.95
N SER A 295 -26.66 8.53 5.94
CA SER A 295 -28.05 8.08 5.82
C SER A 295 -28.88 9.03 4.97
N GLY A 296 -30.01 8.56 4.46
CA GLY A 296 -30.98 9.38 3.73
C GLY A 296 -31.42 10.64 4.45
N LYS A 297 -31.35 10.69 5.80
CA LYS A 297 -31.67 11.89 6.60
C LYS A 297 -30.75 13.08 6.31
N LYS A 298 -29.52 12.82 5.86
CA LYS A 298 -28.51 13.84 5.58
C LYS A 298 -28.28 14.09 4.09
N THR A 299 -28.86 13.28 3.22
CA THR A 299 -28.69 13.42 1.77
C THR A 299 -29.83 14.21 1.14
N LYS A 300 -29.59 14.79 -0.02
CA LYS A 300 -30.57 15.47 -0.82
C LYS A 300 -31.64 14.52 -1.41
N SER A 301 -31.22 13.31 -1.75
CA SER A 301 -32.07 12.28 -2.35
C SER A 301 -32.98 11.56 -1.35
N GLY A 302 -32.68 11.63 -0.05
CA GLY A 302 -33.34 10.78 0.94
C GLY A 302 -32.86 9.33 0.94
N LYS A 303 -31.85 8.98 0.14
CA LYS A 303 -31.20 7.66 0.08
C LYS A 303 -29.76 7.74 0.57
N PRO A 304 -29.16 6.65 1.07
CA PRO A 304 -27.77 6.66 1.51
C PRO A 304 -26.78 7.02 0.41
N LEU A 305 -25.62 7.56 0.84
CA LEU A 305 -24.40 7.69 0.02
C LEU A 305 -23.25 7.03 0.80
N LEU A 306 -22.45 6.23 0.12
CA LEU A 306 -21.25 5.62 0.68
C LEU A 306 -20.03 6.10 -0.11
N ALA A 307 -18.93 6.41 0.55
CA ALA A 307 -17.65 6.78 -0.08
C ALA A 307 -16.51 6.06 0.59
N ASP A 308 -15.65 5.43 -0.20
CA ASP A 308 -14.46 4.70 0.24
C ASP A 308 -13.24 5.09 -0.62
N ASP A 309 -12.08 5.27 0.01
CA ASP A 309 -10.80 5.46 -0.67
C ASP A 309 -9.64 4.79 0.12
N PRO A 310 -9.28 3.55 -0.26
CA PRO A 310 -8.14 2.86 0.33
C PRO A 310 -6.81 3.53 -0.03
N HIS A 311 -5.98 3.84 0.99
CA HIS A 311 -4.66 4.44 0.79
C HIS A 311 -3.59 3.36 0.81
N LEU A 312 -3.16 2.96 -0.36
CA LEU A 312 -2.12 1.94 -0.58
C LEU A 312 -1.00 2.48 -1.46
N GLY A 313 -0.03 1.64 -1.76
CA GLY A 313 1.04 1.96 -2.69
C GLY A 313 0.51 2.29 -4.09
N LEU A 314 0.94 3.44 -4.63
CA LEU A 314 0.59 3.92 -5.96
C LEU A 314 1.63 3.43 -6.98
N GLY A 315 1.35 2.29 -7.57
CA GLY A 315 2.18 1.66 -8.59
C GLY A 315 1.48 1.50 -9.95
N THR A 316 2.23 1.12 -10.95
CA THR A 316 1.68 0.64 -12.23
C THR A 316 2.25 -0.74 -12.53
N PRO A 317 1.38 -1.74 -12.79
CA PRO A 317 -0.10 -1.69 -12.73
C PRO A 317 -0.63 -1.39 -11.32
N SER A 318 -1.89 -0.91 -11.24
CA SER A 318 -2.57 -0.71 -9.96
C SER A 318 -2.64 -1.99 -9.14
N VAL A 319 -2.64 -1.86 -7.80
CA VAL A 319 -2.95 -2.97 -6.90
C VAL A 319 -4.39 -3.49 -7.13
N TRP A 320 -5.29 -2.62 -7.53
CA TRP A 320 -6.68 -2.93 -7.81
C TRP A 320 -6.92 -3.29 -9.28
N TYR A 321 -7.85 -4.21 -9.48
CA TYR A 321 -8.45 -4.52 -10.77
C TYR A 321 -9.95 -4.32 -10.65
N GLN A 322 -10.50 -3.33 -11.36
CA GLN A 322 -11.93 -3.03 -11.35
C GLN A 322 -12.67 -3.94 -12.32
N MET A 323 -13.83 -4.49 -11.90
CA MET A 323 -14.68 -5.31 -12.77
C MET A 323 -16.09 -5.47 -12.22
N SER A 324 -16.98 -5.98 -13.09
CA SER A 324 -18.32 -6.42 -12.73
C SER A 324 -18.48 -7.90 -13.06
N LEU A 325 -19.08 -8.65 -12.15
CA LEU A 325 -19.40 -10.08 -12.28
C LEU A 325 -20.93 -10.25 -12.29
N SER A 326 -21.45 -10.98 -13.27
CA SER A 326 -22.90 -11.11 -13.46
C SER A 326 -23.31 -12.54 -13.79
N THR A 327 -24.19 -13.09 -12.97
CA THR A 327 -24.98 -14.28 -13.28
C THR A 327 -26.47 -13.94 -13.15
N PRO A 328 -27.40 -14.83 -13.59
CA PRO A 328 -28.82 -14.62 -13.35
C PRO A 328 -29.22 -14.42 -11.89
N ASN A 329 -28.42 -14.93 -10.94
CA ASN A 329 -28.72 -14.95 -9.52
C ASN A 329 -27.97 -13.90 -8.71
N ASN A 330 -26.87 -13.35 -9.22
CA ASN A 330 -26.03 -12.41 -8.51
C ASN A 330 -25.31 -11.46 -9.46
N LYS A 331 -25.26 -10.19 -9.13
CA LYS A 331 -24.46 -9.19 -9.84
C LYS A 331 -23.73 -8.33 -8.81
N VAL A 332 -22.44 -8.25 -8.98
CA VAL A 332 -21.54 -7.50 -8.09
C VAL A 332 -20.53 -6.72 -8.90
N SER A 333 -20.19 -5.52 -8.46
CA SER A 333 -19.24 -4.62 -9.13
C SER A 333 -18.33 -3.94 -8.11
N GLY A 334 -17.09 -3.72 -8.49
CA GLY A 334 -16.10 -3.07 -7.64
C GLY A 334 -14.68 -3.43 -8.00
N VAL A 335 -13.83 -3.58 -6.98
CA VAL A 335 -12.41 -3.88 -7.16
C VAL A 335 -11.99 -5.12 -6.39
N ILE A 336 -10.95 -5.77 -6.91
CA ILE A 336 -10.29 -6.96 -6.34
C ILE A 336 -8.79 -6.93 -6.64
N PHE A 337 -8.01 -7.72 -5.95
CA PHE A 337 -6.61 -7.96 -6.28
C PHE A 337 -6.49 -8.95 -7.45
N PRO A 338 -5.70 -8.65 -8.50
CA PRO A 338 -5.41 -9.63 -9.53
C PRO A 338 -4.79 -10.91 -8.92
N GLY A 339 -5.39 -12.05 -9.19
CA GLY A 339 -5.00 -13.33 -8.58
C GLY A 339 -5.99 -13.89 -7.56
N VAL A 340 -7.01 -13.12 -7.18
CA VAL A 340 -8.05 -13.51 -6.21
C VAL A 340 -9.43 -13.44 -6.86
N PRO A 341 -10.31 -14.44 -6.70
CA PRO A 341 -11.70 -14.38 -7.20
C PRO A 341 -12.62 -13.55 -6.32
N GLY A 342 -13.75 -13.08 -6.87
CA GLY A 342 -14.77 -12.28 -6.19
C GLY A 342 -14.53 -10.76 -6.32
N ILE A 343 -15.22 -9.97 -5.49
CA ILE A 343 -15.09 -8.50 -5.36
C ILE A 343 -14.90 -8.17 -3.88
N ILE A 344 -13.80 -7.52 -3.53
CA ILE A 344 -13.52 -7.23 -2.12
C ILE A 344 -14.12 -5.90 -1.65
N LEU A 345 -14.18 -4.90 -2.51
CA LEU A 345 -14.76 -3.57 -2.24
C LEU A 345 -15.72 -3.20 -3.37
N GLY A 346 -16.90 -2.71 -3.04
CA GLY A 346 -17.85 -2.30 -4.06
C GLY A 346 -19.30 -2.38 -3.67
N HIS A 347 -20.13 -2.89 -4.56
CA HIS A 347 -21.56 -3.00 -4.37
C HIS A 347 -22.17 -4.15 -5.17
N ASN A 348 -23.34 -4.60 -4.77
CA ASN A 348 -24.20 -5.46 -5.54
C ASN A 348 -25.57 -4.78 -5.80
N GLU A 349 -26.61 -5.50 -6.20
CA GLU A 349 -27.94 -4.93 -6.47
C GLU A 349 -28.65 -4.41 -5.20
N HIS A 350 -28.18 -4.77 -3.99
CA HIS A 350 -28.85 -4.54 -2.71
C HIS A 350 -28.06 -3.65 -1.75
N ILE A 351 -26.73 -3.83 -1.70
CA ILE A 351 -25.85 -3.24 -0.70
C ILE A 351 -24.63 -2.60 -1.36
N ALA A 352 -23.98 -1.68 -0.65
CA ALA A 352 -22.65 -1.20 -0.94
C ALA A 352 -21.79 -1.25 0.33
N TRP A 353 -20.49 -1.50 0.16
CA TRP A 353 -19.55 -1.57 1.27
C TRP A 353 -18.18 -1.00 0.92
N GLY A 354 -17.52 -0.47 1.92
CA GLY A 354 -16.15 -0.02 1.88
C GLY A 354 -15.37 -0.58 3.06
N VAL A 355 -14.04 -0.45 3.02
CA VAL A 355 -13.16 -1.03 4.02
C VAL A 355 -12.02 -0.07 4.37
N THR A 356 -11.75 0.09 5.67
CA THR A 356 -10.53 0.74 6.14
C THR A 356 -9.74 -0.19 7.05
N ASN A 357 -8.42 -0.01 7.11
CA ASN A 357 -7.62 -0.76 8.07
C ASN A 357 -8.06 -0.45 9.50
N PHE A 358 -8.36 -1.49 10.30
CA PHE A 358 -8.73 -1.37 11.70
C PHE A 358 -7.49 -1.10 12.57
N GLY A 359 -6.40 -1.82 12.31
CA GLY A 359 -5.11 -1.61 12.96
C GLY A 359 -5.01 -2.03 14.42
N PRO A 360 -5.64 -3.13 14.90
CA PRO A 360 -5.38 -3.64 16.23
C PRO A 360 -3.98 -4.24 16.34
N ASP A 361 -3.45 -4.34 17.56
CA ASP A 361 -2.17 -4.97 17.82
C ASP A 361 -2.29 -6.50 17.68
N VAL A 362 -1.99 -6.99 16.46
CA VAL A 362 -2.16 -8.39 16.03
C VAL A 362 -0.87 -9.18 15.99
N GLN A 363 0.23 -8.57 16.41
CA GLN A 363 1.55 -9.19 16.52
C GLN A 363 2.13 -8.95 17.91
N ASP A 364 2.74 -9.99 18.49
CA ASP A 364 3.55 -9.87 19.70
C ASP A 364 4.91 -10.52 19.49
N LEU A 365 5.93 -9.92 20.10
CA LEU A 365 7.27 -10.49 20.16
C LEU A 365 7.49 -11.15 21.52
N TYR A 366 8.15 -12.29 21.48
CA TYR A 366 8.47 -13.07 22.68
C TYR A 366 9.98 -13.22 22.82
N ILE A 367 10.48 -12.97 24.04
CA ILE A 367 11.85 -13.23 24.44
C ILE A 367 11.97 -14.74 24.72
N GLU A 368 12.56 -15.45 23.81
CA GLU A 368 12.79 -16.89 23.95
C GLU A 368 14.16 -17.16 24.57
N LYS A 369 14.25 -18.19 25.41
CA LYS A 369 15.49 -18.66 26.00
C LYS A 369 15.84 -20.04 25.45
N ARG A 370 16.92 -20.13 24.68
CA ARG A 370 17.46 -21.38 24.16
C ARG A 370 18.19 -22.19 25.25
N GLN A 371 18.23 -23.49 25.10
CA GLN A 371 19.15 -24.33 25.85
C GLN A 371 20.57 -24.06 25.36
N GLU A 372 21.52 -23.96 26.27
CA GLU A 372 22.94 -23.76 25.94
C GLU A 372 23.41 -24.79 24.89
N ASN A 373 24.06 -24.31 23.85
CA ASN A 373 24.58 -25.09 22.73
C ASN A 373 23.54 -25.91 21.92
N ASN A 374 22.25 -25.61 22.07
CA ASN A 374 21.19 -26.23 21.23
C ASN A 374 20.26 -25.17 20.64
N PRO A 375 20.38 -24.83 19.33
CA PRO A 375 19.59 -23.78 18.68
C PRO A 375 18.10 -24.12 18.49
N TYR A 376 17.72 -25.38 18.70
CA TYR A 376 16.37 -25.89 18.46
C TYR A 376 15.58 -26.21 19.72
N LYS A 377 16.17 -26.00 20.91
CA LYS A 377 15.54 -26.33 22.17
C LYS A 377 15.31 -25.08 23.02
N PHE A 378 14.06 -24.86 23.42
CA PHE A 378 13.63 -23.64 24.08
C PHE A 378 13.02 -23.92 25.45
N LYS A 379 13.25 -23.00 26.40
CA LYS A 379 12.67 -23.05 27.74
C LYS A 379 11.21 -22.62 27.71
N TYR A 380 10.36 -23.33 28.46
CA TYR A 380 9.00 -22.93 28.77
C TYR A 380 8.68 -23.35 30.19
N ASP A 381 8.43 -22.40 31.09
CA ASP A 381 8.36 -22.58 32.51
C ASP A 381 9.60 -23.33 33.06
N ASN A 382 9.43 -24.54 33.61
CA ASN A 382 10.49 -25.33 34.18
C ASN A 382 11.08 -26.39 33.24
N GLU A 383 10.63 -26.46 32.00
CA GLU A 383 11.00 -27.49 31.04
C GLU A 383 11.61 -26.92 29.76
N TYR A 384 12.31 -27.77 29.04
CA TYR A 384 12.76 -27.48 27.68
C TYR A 384 12.02 -28.35 26.68
N TYR A 385 11.60 -27.75 25.58
CA TYR A 385 10.93 -28.43 24.46
C TYR A 385 11.70 -28.22 23.14
N ASP A 386 11.54 -29.15 22.20
CA ASP A 386 12.11 -29.05 20.87
C ASP A 386 11.21 -28.22 19.97
N ALA A 387 11.77 -27.19 19.31
CA ALA A 387 11.09 -26.38 18.33
C ALA A 387 10.89 -27.14 17.02
N LYS A 388 9.86 -26.80 16.28
CA LYS A 388 9.65 -27.31 14.92
C LYS A 388 10.55 -26.55 13.95
N VAL A 389 11.29 -27.27 13.10
CA VAL A 389 12.17 -26.66 12.10
C VAL A 389 11.63 -26.94 10.69
N ASP A 390 11.29 -25.88 9.98
CA ASP A 390 10.97 -25.94 8.55
C ASP A 390 12.23 -25.67 7.73
N LYS A 391 12.57 -26.57 6.81
CA LYS A 391 13.79 -26.49 5.98
C LYS A 391 13.42 -26.14 4.55
N TYR A 392 14.13 -25.15 4.02
CA TYR A 392 13.94 -24.65 2.66
C TYR A 392 15.24 -24.71 1.87
N SER A 393 15.14 -24.95 0.58
CA SER A 393 16.22 -24.79 -0.39
C SER A 393 15.81 -23.68 -1.36
N ILE A 394 16.28 -22.46 -1.09
CA ILE A 394 15.90 -21.26 -1.85
C ILE A 394 16.63 -21.26 -3.19
N LYS A 395 15.89 -21.39 -4.28
CA LYS A 395 16.44 -21.33 -5.63
C LYS A 395 16.79 -19.89 -5.99
N VAL A 396 18.04 -19.66 -6.42
CA VAL A 396 18.53 -18.33 -6.83
C VAL A 396 18.92 -18.37 -8.30
N LYS A 397 18.30 -17.55 -9.14
CA LYS A 397 18.61 -17.52 -10.57
C LYS A 397 20.08 -17.21 -10.81
N GLY A 398 20.75 -18.09 -11.53
CA GLY A 398 22.17 -17.95 -11.89
C GLY A 398 23.17 -18.29 -10.78
N LYS A 399 22.71 -18.86 -9.65
CA LYS A 399 23.54 -19.33 -8.54
C LYS A 399 23.05 -20.67 -8.00
N ASP A 400 23.83 -21.25 -7.10
CA ASP A 400 23.42 -22.42 -6.34
C ASP A 400 22.28 -22.06 -5.38
N ALA A 401 21.46 -23.06 -5.03
CA ALA A 401 20.41 -22.89 -4.06
C ALA A 401 20.99 -22.63 -2.66
N VAL A 402 20.27 -21.84 -1.87
CA VAL A 402 20.66 -21.46 -0.51
C VAL A 402 19.76 -22.21 0.48
N ASP A 403 20.39 -23.01 1.35
CA ASP A 403 19.67 -23.68 2.42
C ASP A 403 19.29 -22.66 3.50
N PHE A 404 18.05 -22.74 3.96
CA PHE A 404 17.48 -21.83 4.93
C PHE A 404 16.54 -22.57 5.89
N GLU A 405 16.61 -22.26 7.17
CA GLU A 405 15.78 -22.88 8.20
C GLU A 405 14.92 -21.82 8.89
N VAL A 406 13.67 -22.15 9.14
CA VAL A 406 12.75 -21.38 10.00
C VAL A 406 12.44 -22.20 11.23
N VAL A 407 12.89 -21.71 12.38
CA VAL A 407 12.67 -22.36 13.68
C VAL A 407 11.37 -21.79 14.27
N ASN A 408 10.42 -22.65 14.56
CA ASN A 408 9.11 -22.28 15.09
C ASN A 408 9.01 -22.72 16.55
N THR A 409 8.88 -21.74 17.45
CA THR A 409 8.60 -21.95 18.87
C THR A 409 7.09 -22.16 19.11
N LYS A 410 6.67 -22.26 20.36
CA LYS A 410 5.23 -22.29 20.73
C LYS A 410 4.50 -20.99 20.36
N HIS A 411 5.24 -19.86 20.25
CA HIS A 411 4.68 -18.54 19.95
C HIS A 411 4.76 -18.19 18.46
N GLY A 412 5.48 -18.98 17.66
CA GLY A 412 5.64 -18.79 16.22
C GLY A 412 7.11 -18.78 15.76
N PRO A 413 7.38 -18.29 14.57
CA PRO A 413 8.72 -18.30 14.00
C PRO A 413 9.70 -17.39 14.75
N ILE A 414 10.96 -17.85 14.87
CA ILE A 414 12.09 -17.00 15.26
C ILE A 414 12.36 -15.98 14.16
N ILE A 415 12.47 -14.70 14.56
CA ILE A 415 12.65 -13.57 13.65
C ILE A 415 14.04 -12.91 13.78
N ASP A 416 15.03 -13.58 14.34
CA ASP A 416 16.36 -13.01 14.63
C ASP A 416 17.08 -12.48 13.38
N GLN A 417 16.72 -12.96 12.18
CA GLN A 417 17.23 -12.42 10.91
C GLN A 417 16.60 -11.09 10.51
N LEU A 418 15.46 -10.72 11.10
CA LEU A 418 14.80 -9.44 10.89
C LEU A 418 15.11 -8.46 12.02
N LEU A 419 15.25 -8.98 13.24
CA LEU A 419 15.49 -8.22 14.45
C LEU A 419 16.33 -9.07 15.41
N LYS A 420 17.66 -8.90 15.36
CA LYS A 420 18.60 -9.74 16.09
C LYS A 420 18.78 -9.22 17.53
N PRO A 421 18.52 -10.05 18.56
CA PRO A 421 18.88 -9.68 19.93
C PRO A 421 20.39 -9.64 20.12
N LEU A 422 20.85 -8.67 20.90
CA LEU A 422 22.25 -8.49 21.28
C LEU A 422 22.45 -8.91 22.76
N GLY A 423 23.66 -9.30 23.10
CA GLY A 423 24.11 -9.60 24.47
C GLY A 423 24.12 -11.08 24.78
N ASN A 424 23.01 -11.72 25.09
CA ASN A 424 22.97 -13.12 25.47
C ASN A 424 22.80 -14.03 24.24
N LYS A 425 23.74 -14.93 23.99
CA LYS A 425 23.73 -15.89 22.86
C LYS A 425 22.53 -16.85 22.89
N ASP A 426 21.95 -17.08 24.04
CA ASP A 426 20.84 -18.00 24.24
C ASP A 426 19.46 -17.32 24.15
N THR A 427 19.43 -16.05 23.78
CA THR A 427 18.20 -15.27 23.57
C THR A 427 17.87 -15.19 22.09
N SER A 428 16.57 -15.33 21.79
CA SER A 428 15.98 -15.09 20.47
C SER A 428 14.68 -14.34 20.59
N PHE A 429 14.18 -13.76 19.48
CA PHE A 429 12.82 -13.28 19.38
C PHE A 429 11.99 -14.20 18.52
N SER A 430 10.81 -14.60 19.01
CA SER A 430 9.77 -15.21 18.19
C SER A 430 8.59 -14.26 18.01
N MET A 431 7.78 -14.49 16.97
CA MET A 431 6.64 -13.64 16.65
C MET A 431 5.34 -14.45 16.59
N GLN A 432 4.36 -14.08 17.40
CA GLN A 432 2.99 -14.53 17.25
C GLN A 432 2.22 -13.52 16.42
N TRP A 433 1.47 -14.00 15.41
CA TRP A 433 0.75 -13.15 14.47
C TRP A 433 -0.53 -13.81 13.99
N THR A 434 -1.67 -13.10 14.08
CA THR A 434 -2.99 -13.63 13.69
C THR A 434 -3.08 -14.08 12.23
N ALA A 435 -2.27 -13.47 11.33
CA ALA A 435 -2.22 -13.85 9.92
C ALA A 435 -1.65 -15.25 9.66
N LEU A 436 -0.91 -15.82 10.64
CA LEU A 436 -0.33 -17.17 10.52
C LEU A 436 -1.34 -18.28 10.86
N GLU A 437 -2.51 -17.90 11.32
CA GLU A 437 -3.57 -18.86 11.62
C GLU A 437 -4.34 -19.28 10.37
N SER A 438 -4.99 -20.45 10.44
CA SER A 438 -5.97 -20.87 9.44
C SER A 438 -7.21 -20.00 9.52
N THR A 439 -7.56 -19.35 8.42
CA THR A 439 -8.67 -18.39 8.35
C THR A 439 -9.34 -18.44 6.97
N GLN A 440 -10.55 -17.89 6.84
CA GLN A 440 -11.43 -18.09 5.68
C GLN A 440 -11.89 -16.76 5.05
N GLU A 441 -11.00 -15.77 4.91
CA GLU A 441 -11.35 -14.42 4.43
C GLU A 441 -11.99 -14.42 3.05
N LEU A 442 -11.49 -15.24 2.12
CA LEU A 442 -12.06 -15.31 0.78
C LEU A 442 -13.51 -15.82 0.81
N GLU A 443 -13.83 -16.78 1.68
CA GLU A 443 -15.21 -17.27 1.81
C GLU A 443 -16.12 -16.18 2.39
N ALA A 444 -15.61 -15.34 3.30
CA ALA A 444 -16.33 -14.16 3.77
C ALA A 444 -16.64 -13.20 2.61
N ILE A 445 -15.65 -12.90 1.77
CA ILE A 445 -15.80 -12.03 0.60
C ILE A 445 -16.83 -12.59 -0.38
N LEU A 446 -16.75 -13.88 -0.73
CA LEU A 446 -17.70 -14.53 -1.65
C LEU A 446 -19.13 -14.52 -1.09
N ASN A 447 -19.30 -14.58 0.22
CA ASN A 447 -20.61 -14.45 0.86
C ASN A 447 -21.09 -12.99 0.88
N ILE A 448 -20.20 -12.03 1.10
CA ILE A 448 -20.51 -10.59 1.01
C ILE A 448 -21.01 -10.22 -0.39
N ASP A 449 -20.38 -10.74 -1.44
CA ASP A 449 -20.78 -10.52 -2.84
C ASP A 449 -22.25 -10.90 -3.09
N LYS A 450 -22.78 -11.85 -2.32
CA LYS A 450 -24.17 -12.37 -2.42
C LYS A 450 -25.13 -11.80 -1.37
N ALA A 451 -24.62 -11.07 -0.37
CA ALA A 451 -25.42 -10.53 0.73
C ALA A 451 -26.44 -9.48 0.25
N LYS A 452 -27.63 -9.45 0.84
CA LYS A 452 -28.74 -8.58 0.44
C LYS A 452 -29.10 -7.53 1.49
N ASN A 453 -28.62 -7.69 2.71
CA ASN A 453 -28.98 -6.86 3.86
C ASN A 453 -27.86 -6.91 4.90
N TRP A 454 -28.01 -6.09 5.96
CA TRP A 454 -27.02 -6.03 7.03
C TRP A 454 -26.80 -7.37 7.74
N GLN A 455 -27.85 -8.15 8.00
CA GLN A 455 -27.77 -9.41 8.73
C GLN A 455 -26.94 -10.46 7.96
N GLU A 456 -27.16 -10.57 6.66
CA GLU A 456 -26.38 -11.46 5.79
C GLU A 456 -24.93 -10.99 5.66
N PHE A 457 -24.72 -9.68 5.54
CA PHE A 457 -23.40 -9.05 5.49
C PHE A 457 -22.63 -9.29 6.80
N GLU A 458 -23.21 -8.95 7.97
CA GLU A 458 -22.60 -9.14 9.28
C GLU A 458 -22.25 -10.61 9.52
N LYS A 459 -23.14 -11.54 9.15
CA LYS A 459 -22.87 -12.98 9.26
C LYS A 459 -21.69 -13.43 8.39
N SER A 460 -21.54 -12.89 7.21
CA SER A 460 -20.42 -13.21 6.31
C SER A 460 -19.09 -12.81 6.93
N LEU A 461 -19.03 -11.71 7.65
CA LEU A 461 -17.85 -11.21 8.33
C LEU A 461 -17.34 -12.13 9.46
N GLU A 462 -18.14 -13.04 10.00
CA GLU A 462 -17.69 -13.99 11.02
C GLU A 462 -16.48 -14.83 10.58
N LYS A 463 -16.31 -15.04 9.27
CA LYS A 463 -15.20 -15.78 8.67
C LYS A 463 -13.98 -14.91 8.35
N PHE A 464 -14.12 -13.60 8.35
CA PHE A 464 -13.03 -12.67 8.04
C PHE A 464 -12.21 -12.37 9.31
N LYS A 465 -10.97 -12.86 9.40
CA LYS A 465 -10.16 -12.82 10.62
C LYS A 465 -8.86 -12.02 10.50
N ALA A 466 -8.19 -12.04 9.32
CA ALA A 466 -6.94 -11.34 9.08
C ALA A 466 -6.79 -10.92 7.60
N PRO A 467 -6.38 -9.67 7.29
CA PRO A 467 -6.11 -8.57 8.23
C PRO A 467 -7.36 -8.06 8.92
N ALA A 468 -7.20 -7.51 10.12
CA ALA A 468 -8.32 -6.89 10.81
C ALA A 468 -8.75 -5.59 10.10
N GLN A 469 -10.04 -5.47 9.78
CA GLN A 469 -10.58 -4.37 8.98
C GLN A 469 -11.83 -3.76 9.61
N ASN A 470 -12.06 -2.48 9.33
CA ASN A 470 -13.34 -1.81 9.53
C ASN A 470 -14.16 -1.93 8.26
N PHE A 471 -15.38 -2.39 8.37
CA PHE A 471 -16.34 -2.45 7.28
C PHE A 471 -17.41 -1.39 7.47
N VAL A 472 -17.67 -0.60 6.44
CA VAL A 472 -18.76 0.37 6.36
C VAL A 472 -19.77 -0.13 5.33
N PHE A 473 -21.03 -0.01 5.64
CA PHE A 473 -22.14 -0.65 4.91
C PHE A 473 -23.31 0.31 4.72
N ALA A 474 -23.98 0.17 3.59
CA ALA A 474 -25.33 0.70 3.39
C ALA A 474 -26.17 -0.24 2.52
N ASP A 475 -27.50 -0.14 2.61
CA ASP A 475 -28.46 -0.91 1.81
C ASP A 475 -29.56 -0.07 1.16
N ASN A 476 -30.30 -0.69 0.24
CA ASN A 476 -31.44 -0.10 -0.46
C ASN A 476 -32.60 0.30 0.48
N GLU A 477 -32.66 -0.28 1.67
CA GLU A 477 -33.68 0.02 2.69
C GLU A 477 -33.36 1.31 3.46
N GLY A 478 -32.14 1.81 3.33
CA GLY A 478 -31.67 3.05 3.96
C GLY A 478 -30.87 2.84 5.22
N ASN A 479 -30.56 1.59 5.58
CA ASN A 479 -29.69 1.28 6.70
C ASN A 479 -28.25 1.66 6.40
N ILE A 480 -27.56 2.18 7.42
CA ILE A 480 -26.12 2.40 7.42
C ILE A 480 -25.50 1.68 8.61
N ALA A 481 -24.34 1.06 8.42
CA ALA A 481 -23.70 0.33 9.51
C ALA A 481 -22.17 0.37 9.42
N TYR A 482 -21.55 0.03 10.54
CA TYR A 482 -20.11 -0.13 10.70
C TYR A 482 -19.83 -1.32 11.59
N LYS A 483 -18.77 -2.08 11.27
CA LYS A 483 -18.23 -3.11 12.12
C LYS A 483 -16.72 -3.21 11.95
N SER A 484 -15.98 -3.11 13.07
CA SER A 484 -14.60 -3.57 13.11
C SER A 484 -14.60 -5.09 13.14
N ASN A 485 -13.72 -5.69 12.37
CA ASN A 485 -13.69 -7.15 12.24
C ASN A 485 -12.27 -7.68 12.15
N GLY A 486 -12.04 -8.85 12.73
CA GLY A 486 -10.75 -9.54 12.76
C GLY A 486 -10.47 -10.19 14.12
N ASN A 487 -9.40 -10.98 14.19
CA ASN A 487 -8.93 -11.55 15.44
C ASN A 487 -8.17 -10.49 16.24
N VAL A 488 -8.76 -10.01 17.36
CA VAL A 488 -8.12 -9.08 18.31
C VAL A 488 -7.65 -9.87 19.51
N PRO A 489 -6.32 -9.96 19.76
CA PRO A 489 -5.77 -10.80 20.83
C PRO A 489 -6.16 -10.31 22.24
N ILE A 490 -6.47 -11.25 23.13
CA ILE A 490 -6.59 -11.02 24.57
C ILE A 490 -5.30 -11.50 25.22
N ARG A 491 -4.46 -10.52 25.64
CA ARG A 491 -3.18 -10.79 26.29
C ARG A 491 -3.39 -11.17 27.75
N LYS A 492 -2.61 -12.15 28.25
CA LYS A 492 -2.61 -12.52 29.67
C LYS A 492 -1.99 -11.42 30.53
N LYS A 493 -0.85 -10.87 30.08
CA LYS A 493 -0.14 -9.73 30.66
C LYS A 493 0.44 -8.86 29.56
N GLY A 494 0.60 -7.56 29.87
CA GLY A 494 1.18 -6.58 28.95
C GLY A 494 0.16 -5.95 27.99
N ASP A 495 0.64 -5.03 27.18
CA ASP A 495 -0.16 -4.21 26.30
C ASP A 495 0.37 -4.16 24.83
N GLY A 496 1.34 -5.03 24.50
CA GLY A 496 1.87 -5.10 23.13
C GLY A 496 2.82 -3.96 22.76
N ASN A 497 3.42 -3.24 23.73
CA ASN A 497 4.43 -2.21 23.47
C ASN A 497 5.87 -2.73 23.47
N LEU A 498 6.15 -3.83 24.18
CA LEU A 498 7.47 -4.43 24.34
C LEU A 498 7.40 -5.94 24.14
N PRO A 499 8.51 -6.60 23.74
CA PRO A 499 8.62 -8.05 23.78
C PRO A 499 8.35 -8.60 25.18
N VAL A 500 7.63 -9.71 25.28
CA VAL A 500 7.27 -10.34 26.56
C VAL A 500 8.02 -11.66 26.77
N PRO A 501 8.20 -12.15 28.04
CA PRO A 501 8.88 -13.41 28.31
C PRO A 501 8.19 -14.64 27.67
N GLY A 502 8.75 -15.16 26.57
CA GLY A 502 8.25 -16.37 25.90
C GLY A 502 8.55 -17.67 26.65
N TYR A 503 9.46 -17.60 27.62
CA TYR A 503 9.84 -18.71 28.48
C TYR A 503 8.91 -18.89 29.69
N SER A 504 7.80 -18.13 29.77
CA SER A 504 6.83 -18.21 30.88
C SER A 504 5.40 -18.30 30.37
N SER A 505 4.62 -19.20 30.95
CA SER A 505 3.20 -19.35 30.65
C SER A 505 2.31 -18.21 31.15
N ASP A 506 2.84 -17.29 31.95
CA ASP A 506 2.14 -16.09 32.41
C ASP A 506 1.84 -15.10 31.28
N TYR A 507 2.58 -15.17 30.18
CA TYR A 507 2.46 -14.32 29.02
C TYR A 507 1.82 -15.08 27.85
N GLY A 508 1.49 -14.35 26.82
CA GLY A 508 0.86 -14.88 25.61
C GLY A 508 -0.61 -14.52 25.49
N TRP A 509 -1.25 -15.07 24.48
CA TRP A 509 -2.67 -14.83 24.23
C TRP A 509 -3.53 -15.89 24.91
N SER A 510 -4.61 -15.46 25.56
CA SER A 510 -5.63 -16.35 26.13
C SER A 510 -6.79 -16.63 25.17
N GLY A 511 -6.76 -16.04 23.98
CA GLY A 511 -7.78 -16.13 22.94
C GLY A 511 -7.97 -14.79 22.25
N TYR A 512 -9.16 -14.62 21.68
CA TYR A 512 -9.55 -13.41 20.92
C TYR A 512 -10.81 -12.80 21.51
N VAL A 513 -10.96 -11.50 21.31
CA VAL A 513 -12.22 -10.80 21.58
C VAL A 513 -13.32 -11.47 20.77
N SER A 514 -14.43 -11.82 21.44
CA SER A 514 -15.55 -12.48 20.76
C SER A 514 -16.15 -11.57 19.68
N TYR A 515 -16.59 -12.16 18.58
CA TYR A 515 -17.14 -11.46 17.43
C TYR A 515 -18.20 -10.42 17.80
N ASP A 516 -19.10 -10.76 18.74
CA ASP A 516 -20.19 -9.87 19.17
C ASP A 516 -19.71 -8.63 19.95
N LYS A 517 -18.52 -8.69 20.55
CA LYS A 517 -17.90 -7.58 21.30
C LYS A 517 -17.06 -6.66 20.43
N LEU A 518 -16.80 -7.04 19.17
CA LEU A 518 -16.08 -6.16 18.26
C LEU A 518 -16.91 -4.90 17.98
N PRO A 519 -16.28 -3.71 17.82
CA PRO A 519 -16.96 -2.45 17.64
C PRO A 519 -17.99 -2.48 16.51
N LYS A 520 -19.20 -2.01 16.79
CA LYS A 520 -20.33 -1.96 15.84
C LYS A 520 -21.18 -0.71 16.04
N LEU A 521 -21.63 -0.12 14.93
CA LEU A 521 -22.67 0.93 14.89
C LEU A 521 -23.70 0.56 13.84
N VAL A 522 -24.98 0.76 14.14
CA VAL A 522 -26.08 0.58 13.20
C VAL A 522 -27.03 1.74 13.32
N ASN A 523 -27.27 2.45 12.23
CA ASN A 523 -28.22 3.57 12.14
C ASN A 523 -28.05 4.62 13.26
N PRO A 524 -26.83 5.19 13.49
CA PRO A 524 -26.63 6.16 14.55
C PRO A 524 -27.46 7.42 14.35
N GLU A 525 -27.79 8.11 15.46
CA GLU A 525 -28.63 9.31 15.44
C GLU A 525 -28.02 10.46 14.62
N GLU A 526 -26.71 10.56 14.59
CA GLU A 526 -25.93 11.55 13.83
C GLU A 526 -26.19 11.44 12.32
N GLY A 527 -26.70 10.31 11.86
CA GLY A 527 -27.03 10.04 10.47
C GLY A 527 -25.80 9.85 9.55
N PHE A 528 -24.62 9.61 10.10
CA PHE A 528 -23.42 9.23 9.34
C PHE A 528 -22.47 8.40 10.20
N ILE A 529 -21.60 7.68 9.55
CA ILE A 529 -20.46 6.96 10.15
C ILE A 529 -19.23 7.27 9.32
N ALA A 530 -18.11 7.54 9.97
CA ALA A 530 -16.83 7.75 9.29
C ALA A 530 -15.69 7.02 10.01
N THR A 531 -14.76 6.49 9.25
CA THR A 531 -13.53 5.88 9.75
C THR A 531 -12.34 6.28 8.89
N ALA A 532 -11.20 6.55 9.53
CA ALA A 532 -9.96 6.89 8.87
C ALA A 532 -8.76 6.35 9.68
N ASN A 533 -8.85 5.05 10.07
CA ASN A 533 -7.82 4.30 10.79
C ASN A 533 -7.55 4.80 12.22
N THR A 534 -8.56 5.36 12.84
CA THR A 534 -8.55 5.79 14.24
C THR A 534 -9.56 4.96 15.04
N GLU A 535 -9.50 5.03 16.37
CA GLU A 535 -10.51 4.42 17.22
C GLU A 535 -11.89 5.05 16.95
N THR A 536 -12.74 4.34 16.20
CA THR A 536 -14.08 4.82 15.81
C THR A 536 -15.08 4.63 16.96
N VAL A 537 -14.98 3.52 17.67
CA VAL A 537 -15.83 3.17 18.83
C VAL A 537 -14.89 2.76 19.96
N LYS A 538 -15.03 3.39 21.12
CA LYS A 538 -14.26 3.06 22.32
C LYS A 538 -14.63 1.68 22.84
N THR A 539 -13.62 0.91 23.25
CA THR A 539 -13.76 -0.41 23.81
C THR A 539 -13.31 -0.43 25.28
N ASP A 540 -13.77 -1.44 26.03
CA ASP A 540 -13.36 -1.71 27.40
C ASP A 540 -12.16 -2.69 27.49
N TYR A 541 -11.59 -3.04 26.33
CA TYR A 541 -10.40 -3.88 26.18
C TYR A 541 -9.35 -3.20 25.31
N HIS A 542 -8.10 -3.67 25.42
CA HIS A 542 -7.01 -3.16 24.60
C HIS A 542 -7.22 -3.53 23.13
N THR A 543 -7.10 -2.54 22.26
CA THR A 543 -7.22 -2.70 20.80
C THR A 543 -5.90 -2.43 20.11
N SER A 544 -5.35 -1.21 20.26
CA SER A 544 -4.14 -0.79 19.54
C SER A 544 -3.37 0.26 20.35
N ASN A 545 -2.05 0.20 20.26
CA ASN A 545 -1.13 1.21 20.77
C ASN A 545 -0.88 2.33 19.77
N VAL A 546 -1.10 2.05 18.48
CA VAL A 546 -0.76 2.98 17.40
C VAL A 546 -1.93 3.14 16.45
N TRP A 547 -2.57 4.29 16.53
CA TRP A 547 -3.59 4.72 15.60
C TRP A 547 -3.02 5.69 14.58
N ALA A 548 -3.64 5.80 13.42
CA ALA A 548 -3.35 6.89 12.50
C ALA A 548 -3.60 8.25 13.17
N GLN A 549 -2.88 9.28 12.74
CA GLN A 549 -3.12 10.64 13.20
C GLN A 549 -4.59 11.05 12.98
N PRO A 550 -5.26 11.74 13.93
CA PRO A 550 -6.72 11.88 13.95
C PRO A 550 -7.29 12.85 12.91
N TYR A 551 -6.44 13.56 12.18
CA TYR A 551 -6.81 14.75 11.40
C TYR A 551 -7.74 14.44 10.22
N ARG A 552 -7.54 13.33 9.50
CA ARG A 552 -8.40 12.92 8.40
C ARG A 552 -9.82 12.66 8.89
N LYS A 553 -9.97 11.84 9.95
CA LYS A 553 -11.27 11.57 10.55
C LYS A 553 -11.92 12.82 11.10
N ALA A 554 -11.19 13.64 11.85
CA ALA A 554 -11.70 14.88 12.40
C ALA A 554 -12.23 15.83 11.30
N ARG A 555 -11.56 15.90 10.14
CA ARG A 555 -12.03 16.71 9.01
C ARG A 555 -13.27 16.12 8.35
N ILE A 556 -13.34 14.81 8.18
CA ILE A 556 -14.53 14.13 7.64
C ILE A 556 -15.72 14.37 8.59
N ASP A 557 -15.55 14.15 9.88
CA ASP A 557 -16.59 14.39 10.90
C ASP A 557 -17.05 15.87 10.92
N GLU A 558 -16.10 16.81 10.82
CA GLU A 558 -16.41 18.25 10.76
C GLU A 558 -17.33 18.60 9.58
N VAL A 559 -17.04 18.06 8.41
CA VAL A 559 -17.82 18.33 7.20
C VAL A 559 -19.18 17.64 7.26
N LEU A 560 -19.22 16.36 7.61
CA LEU A 560 -20.44 15.56 7.61
C LEU A 560 -21.42 15.98 8.73
N SER A 561 -20.90 16.40 9.90
CA SER A 561 -21.77 16.88 10.99
C SER A 561 -22.46 18.19 10.65
N LYS A 562 -21.75 19.13 10.01
CA LYS A 562 -22.24 20.49 9.73
C LYS A 562 -23.15 20.57 8.49
N LYS A 563 -23.05 19.63 7.56
CA LYS A 563 -23.74 19.72 6.27
C LYS A 563 -24.91 18.75 6.17
N ASN A 564 -26.03 19.24 5.66
CA ASN A 564 -27.19 18.46 5.28
C ASN A 564 -27.45 18.62 3.77
N ASN A 565 -28.37 17.85 3.22
CA ASN A 565 -28.64 17.77 1.78
C ASN A 565 -27.39 17.42 0.96
N LEU A 566 -26.59 16.51 1.51
CA LEU A 566 -25.37 16.00 0.87
C LEU A 566 -25.69 15.35 -0.48
N THR A 567 -24.77 15.52 -1.43
CA THR A 567 -24.86 15.00 -2.79
C THR A 567 -23.64 14.14 -3.11
N VAL A 568 -23.66 13.40 -4.21
CA VAL A 568 -22.50 12.67 -4.75
C VAL A 568 -21.30 13.60 -4.94
N ASP A 569 -21.53 14.81 -5.45
CA ASP A 569 -20.44 15.78 -5.65
C ASP A 569 -19.81 16.25 -4.32
N ASP A 570 -20.60 16.29 -3.25
CA ASP A 570 -20.07 16.60 -1.92
C ASP A 570 -19.16 15.48 -1.40
N MET A 571 -19.53 14.21 -1.66
CA MET A 571 -18.69 13.06 -1.31
C MET A 571 -17.37 13.11 -2.07
N LYS A 572 -17.42 13.33 -3.40
CA LYS A 572 -16.22 13.46 -4.25
C LYS A 572 -15.33 14.64 -3.82
N LYS A 573 -15.93 15.78 -3.48
CA LYS A 573 -15.20 16.95 -2.97
C LYS A 573 -14.53 16.66 -1.64
N LEU A 574 -15.17 15.89 -0.76
CA LEU A 574 -14.59 15.53 0.54
C LEU A 574 -13.41 14.58 0.36
N GLN A 575 -13.46 13.63 -0.59
CA GLN A 575 -12.30 12.79 -0.94
C GLN A 575 -11.11 13.61 -1.49
N MET A 576 -11.37 14.81 -2.01
CA MET A 576 -10.36 15.73 -2.53
C MET A 576 -10.02 16.88 -1.55
N ASP A 577 -10.49 16.83 -0.29
CA ASP A 577 -10.27 17.90 0.69
C ASP A 577 -8.82 17.92 1.17
N THR A 578 -8.17 19.06 1.04
CA THR A 578 -6.75 19.31 1.37
C THR A 578 -6.55 20.17 2.61
N LYS A 579 -7.60 20.34 3.44
CA LYS A 579 -7.51 21.06 4.72
C LYS A 579 -6.62 20.31 5.69
N ASN A 580 -5.56 20.96 6.17
CA ASN A 580 -4.54 20.41 7.05
C ASN A 580 -4.83 20.78 8.51
N LEU A 581 -5.53 19.90 9.23
CA LEU A 581 -5.82 20.10 10.65
C LEU A 581 -4.58 19.88 11.53
N TYR A 582 -3.57 19.16 11.05
CA TYR A 582 -2.27 19.00 11.73
C TYR A 582 -1.56 20.34 11.84
N ALA A 583 -1.47 21.09 10.74
CA ALA A 583 -0.95 22.44 10.75
C ALA A 583 -1.81 23.36 11.63
N GLN A 584 -3.13 23.21 11.58
CA GLN A 584 -4.04 24.01 12.43
C GLN A 584 -3.80 23.81 13.93
N GLU A 585 -3.40 22.61 14.37
CA GLU A 585 -3.07 22.30 15.77
C GLU A 585 -1.71 22.92 16.17
N PHE A 586 -0.67 22.64 15.41
CA PHE A 586 0.70 22.93 15.83
C PHE A 586 1.18 24.33 15.46
N LEU A 587 0.89 24.82 14.26
CA LEU A 587 1.48 26.03 13.71
C LEU A 587 1.24 27.28 14.56
N PRO A 588 0.03 27.57 15.08
CA PRO A 588 -0.18 28.75 15.94
C PRO A 588 0.70 28.73 17.20
N ASN A 589 0.88 27.55 17.79
CA ASN A 589 1.70 27.37 18.97
C ASN A 589 3.19 27.47 18.65
N PHE A 590 3.65 26.96 17.53
CA PHE A 590 5.03 27.10 17.08
C PHE A 590 5.39 28.55 16.83
N LEU A 591 4.54 29.30 16.13
CA LEU A 591 4.75 30.73 15.84
C LEU A 591 4.77 31.62 17.09
N LYS A 592 4.12 31.20 18.20
CA LYS A 592 4.21 31.88 19.50
C LYS A 592 5.52 31.59 20.23
N ASN A 593 6.11 30.42 20.01
CA ASN A 593 7.26 29.92 20.75
C ASN A 593 8.60 30.14 20.04
N ILE A 594 8.63 30.50 18.75
CA ILE A 594 9.89 30.81 18.05
C ILE A 594 10.44 32.15 18.51
N ASN A 595 11.77 32.30 18.49
CA ASN A 595 12.44 33.59 18.61
C ASN A 595 12.51 34.26 17.23
N VAL A 596 11.55 35.14 16.92
CA VAL A 596 11.42 35.78 15.60
C VAL A 596 12.67 36.63 15.24
N ASP A 597 13.39 37.16 16.23
CA ASP A 597 14.59 37.95 15.95
C ASP A 597 15.78 37.12 15.49
N LYS A 598 15.78 35.81 15.83
CA LYS A 598 16.78 34.85 15.36
C LYS A 598 16.42 34.19 14.05
N ILE A 599 15.25 34.45 13.46
CA ILE A 599 14.85 33.87 12.18
C ILE A 599 15.55 34.60 11.04
N SER A 600 16.26 33.85 10.22
CA SER A 600 17.09 34.36 9.12
C SER A 600 16.26 35.07 8.04
N LYS A 601 14.99 34.70 7.88
CA LYS A 601 14.08 35.22 6.83
C LYS A 601 12.68 35.44 7.40
N LYS A 602 12.41 36.68 7.88
CA LYS A 602 11.17 37.01 8.62
C LYS A 602 9.91 36.88 7.74
N GLU A 603 9.99 37.05 6.42
CA GLU A 603 8.87 36.89 5.51
C GLU A 603 8.26 35.45 5.53
N ILE A 604 9.03 34.42 5.93
CA ILE A 604 8.55 33.06 6.11
C ILE A 604 7.54 32.98 7.26
N VAL A 605 7.80 33.71 8.35
CA VAL A 605 6.90 33.77 9.49
C VAL A 605 5.57 34.40 9.08
N ASP A 606 5.63 35.48 8.27
CA ASP A 606 4.42 36.16 7.79
C ASP A 606 3.64 35.27 6.80
N LYS A 607 4.35 34.53 5.93
CA LYS A 607 3.75 33.58 5.01
C LYS A 607 3.02 32.46 5.78
N LEU A 608 3.61 31.91 6.82
CA LEU A 608 3.01 30.88 7.67
C LEU A 608 1.81 31.43 8.47
N LYS A 609 1.89 32.67 9.01
CA LYS A 609 0.77 33.31 9.70
C LYS A 609 -0.45 33.53 8.81
N SER A 610 -0.22 33.86 7.55
CA SER A 610 -1.29 34.15 6.57
C SER A 610 -1.86 32.90 5.92
N TRP A 611 -1.26 31.74 6.15
CA TRP A 611 -1.72 30.49 5.55
C TRP A 611 -3.06 30.01 6.13
N ASN A 612 -3.98 29.64 5.26
CA ASN A 612 -5.30 29.12 5.61
C ASN A 612 -5.30 27.64 6.02
N ASN A 613 -4.12 27.00 6.14
CA ASN A 613 -3.91 25.58 6.40
C ASN A 613 -4.60 24.68 5.34
N VAL A 614 -4.44 25.01 4.08
CA VAL A 614 -4.86 24.17 2.94
C VAL A 614 -3.62 23.82 2.14
N ASP A 615 -3.39 22.52 1.93
CA ASP A 615 -2.18 22.02 1.27
C ASP A 615 -2.31 22.10 -0.26
N GLU A 616 -2.28 23.34 -0.79
CA GLU A 616 -2.36 23.58 -2.24
C GLU A 616 -0.98 23.46 -2.91
N LYS A 617 -0.93 22.75 -4.05
CA LYS A 617 0.33 22.49 -4.78
C LYS A 617 1.06 23.73 -5.25
N ASP A 618 0.36 24.86 -5.42
CA ASP A 618 0.91 26.11 -5.91
C ASP A 618 1.33 27.08 -4.79
N GLU A 619 1.13 26.71 -3.52
CA GLU A 619 1.46 27.46 -2.34
C GLU A 619 2.81 27.08 -1.71
N ALA A 620 3.47 28.04 -1.07
CA ALA A 620 4.74 27.82 -0.38
C ALA A 620 4.57 27.33 1.06
N ALA A 621 3.50 27.75 1.75
CA ALA A 621 3.32 27.48 3.17
C ALA A 621 3.25 25.96 3.49
N PRO A 622 2.56 25.10 2.72
CA PRO A 622 2.59 23.65 2.95
C PRO A 622 4.01 23.07 2.86
N LEU A 623 4.80 23.51 1.87
CA LEU A 623 6.18 23.08 1.69
C LEU A 623 7.06 23.46 2.89
N ILE A 624 6.91 24.69 3.39
CA ILE A 624 7.66 25.18 4.53
C ILE A 624 7.27 24.39 5.79
N PHE A 625 5.97 24.19 6.02
CA PHE A 625 5.47 23.50 7.22
C PHE A 625 5.87 22.02 7.23
N ASP A 626 5.70 21.30 6.13
CA ASP A 626 6.08 19.88 6.01
C ASP A 626 7.58 19.68 6.27
N LEU A 627 8.43 20.49 5.64
CA LEU A 627 9.87 20.40 5.87
C LEU A 627 10.25 20.83 7.28
N TRP A 628 9.58 21.84 7.84
CA TRP A 628 9.83 22.28 9.23
C TRP A 628 9.53 21.16 10.22
N MET A 629 8.40 20.46 10.07
CA MET A 629 8.09 19.29 10.91
C MET A 629 9.15 18.18 10.80
N LYS A 630 9.63 17.89 9.58
CA LYS A 630 10.73 16.93 9.36
C LYS A 630 12.04 17.39 10.03
N LYS A 631 12.33 18.69 10.00
CA LYS A 631 13.50 19.26 10.68
C LYS A 631 13.37 19.22 12.20
N ILE A 632 12.18 19.48 12.74
CA ILE A 632 11.89 19.32 14.19
C ILE A 632 12.16 17.87 14.61
N GLN A 633 11.61 16.88 13.88
CA GLN A 633 11.86 15.46 14.16
C GLN A 633 13.35 15.12 14.16
N SER A 634 14.05 15.57 13.11
CA SER A 634 15.48 15.36 12.97
C SER A 634 16.28 16.04 14.09
N TYR A 635 15.91 17.26 14.45
CA TYR A 635 16.58 18.04 15.49
C TYR A 635 16.46 17.41 16.89
N ILE A 636 15.28 16.82 17.19
CA ILE A 636 15.02 16.16 18.48
C ILE A 636 15.73 14.80 18.56
N LEU A 637 15.73 14.01 17.46
CA LEU A 637 16.03 12.59 17.53
C LEU A 637 17.39 12.18 16.92
N LYS A 638 17.85 12.87 15.88
CA LYS A 638 18.93 12.35 15.01
C LYS A 638 20.29 12.21 15.71
N ASP A 639 20.60 13.02 16.71
CA ASP A 639 21.84 12.93 17.49
C ASP A 639 21.77 11.88 18.61
N LYS A 640 20.60 11.30 18.84
CA LYS A 640 20.35 10.24 19.84
C LYS A 640 20.58 8.84 19.31
N MET A 641 20.69 8.70 18.00
CA MET A 641 20.80 7.41 17.33
C MET A 641 21.59 7.54 16.03
N ASP A 642 22.17 6.45 15.57
CA ASP A 642 22.84 6.45 14.28
C ASP A 642 21.84 6.55 13.10
N THR A 643 22.39 6.75 11.90
CA THR A 643 21.56 6.97 10.71
C THR A 643 20.67 5.76 10.36
N ASP A 644 21.13 4.54 10.60
CA ASP A 644 20.38 3.34 10.27
C ASP A 644 19.24 3.13 11.27
N VAL A 645 19.46 3.36 12.56
CA VAL A 645 18.43 3.36 13.60
C VAL A 645 17.37 4.45 13.32
N TYR A 646 17.80 5.66 12.97
CA TYR A 646 16.89 6.75 12.63
C TYR A 646 16.01 6.44 11.41
N LYS A 647 16.56 5.75 10.40
CA LYS A 647 15.80 5.28 9.23
C LYS A 647 14.84 4.14 9.57
N PHE A 648 15.26 3.25 10.45
CA PHE A 648 14.42 2.13 10.90
C PHE A 648 13.24 2.59 11.75
N MET A 649 13.39 3.68 12.51
CA MET A 649 12.38 4.16 13.47
C MET A 649 10.97 4.17 12.87
N PRO A 650 10.06 3.31 13.35
CA PRO A 650 8.67 3.31 12.94
C PRO A 650 7.93 4.49 13.61
N HIS A 651 6.85 4.99 13.01
CA HIS A 651 5.95 5.99 13.60
C HIS A 651 6.64 7.23 14.21
N LYS A 652 7.69 7.73 13.59
CA LYS A 652 8.43 8.92 14.07
C LYS A 652 7.52 10.06 14.47
N GLU A 653 6.50 10.31 13.67
CA GLU A 653 5.52 11.37 13.90
C GLU A 653 4.78 11.17 15.22
N SER A 654 4.32 9.95 15.51
CA SER A 654 3.56 9.69 16.74
C SER A 654 4.37 9.98 18.00
N TYR A 655 5.65 9.57 18.01
CA TYR A 655 6.56 9.86 19.12
C TYR A 655 6.81 11.36 19.26
N VAL A 656 7.13 12.05 18.15
CA VAL A 656 7.46 13.48 18.17
C VAL A 656 6.23 14.33 18.45
N ASP A 657 5.07 13.99 17.90
CA ASP A 657 3.81 14.68 18.19
C ASP A 657 3.49 14.65 19.68
N LYS A 658 3.69 13.50 20.34
CA LYS A 658 3.52 13.40 21.80
C LYS A 658 4.49 14.31 22.55
N VAL A 659 5.78 14.24 22.22
CA VAL A 659 6.83 15.09 22.81
C VAL A 659 6.49 16.57 22.66
N LEU A 660 6.07 16.99 21.47
CA LEU A 660 5.69 18.39 21.20
C LEU A 660 4.44 18.79 21.99
N ARG A 661 3.38 17.97 22.02
CA ARG A 661 2.17 18.25 22.79
C ARG A 661 2.46 18.36 24.29
N ASP A 662 3.25 17.44 24.84
CA ASP A 662 3.62 17.45 26.25
C ASP A 662 4.41 18.70 26.59
N SER A 663 5.41 19.07 25.76
CA SER A 663 6.20 20.30 25.96
C SER A 663 5.36 21.57 25.80
N LEU A 664 4.47 21.64 24.81
CA LEU A 664 3.55 22.79 24.63
C LEU A 664 2.57 22.94 25.81
N ASN A 665 2.23 21.85 26.48
CA ASN A 665 1.40 21.82 27.68
C ASN A 665 2.21 22.07 28.99
N GLY A 666 3.50 22.40 28.89
CA GLY A 666 4.37 22.74 30.03
C GLY A 666 4.94 21.53 30.76
N LYS A 667 4.79 20.30 30.23
CA LYS A 667 5.48 19.13 30.78
C LYS A 667 6.98 19.22 30.44
N LYS A 668 7.82 18.80 31.37
CA LYS A 668 9.25 18.63 31.12
C LYS A 668 9.47 17.36 30.28
N VAL A 669 10.09 17.51 29.12
CA VAL A 669 10.43 16.41 28.23
C VAL A 669 11.93 16.39 27.98
N ASN A 670 12.62 15.33 28.40
CA ASN A 670 14.08 15.27 28.40
C ASN A 670 14.69 15.61 27.03
N LEU A 671 14.12 15.01 25.95
CA LEU A 671 14.59 15.25 24.57
C LEU A 671 14.50 16.72 24.13
N ILE A 672 13.59 17.48 24.68
CA ILE A 672 13.43 18.94 24.43
C ILE A 672 14.38 19.77 25.34
N GLU A 673 14.48 19.41 26.64
CA GLU A 673 15.32 20.12 27.59
C GLU A 673 16.81 20.03 27.23
N GLU A 674 17.25 18.87 26.74
CA GLU A 674 18.62 18.66 26.25
C GLU A 674 18.96 19.51 25.02
N LYS A 675 17.96 20.07 24.33
CA LYS A 675 18.09 21.02 23.21
C LYS A 675 17.94 22.49 23.64
N ASN A 676 18.06 22.79 24.92
CA ASN A 676 17.82 24.12 25.53
C ASN A 676 16.36 24.59 25.42
N GLY A 677 15.41 23.65 25.37
CA GLY A 677 13.99 23.90 25.40
C GLY A 677 13.33 24.07 24.04
N LEU A 678 12.00 24.10 24.07
CA LEU A 678 11.15 24.08 22.86
C LEU A 678 11.43 25.30 21.94
N GLN A 679 11.70 26.47 22.48
CA GLN A 679 11.99 27.68 21.69
C GLN A 679 13.21 27.50 20.78
N GLU A 680 14.29 26.92 21.29
CA GLU A 680 15.52 26.69 20.53
C GLU A 680 15.28 25.58 19.48
N VAL A 681 14.55 24.51 19.84
CA VAL A 681 14.15 23.45 18.88
C VAL A 681 13.42 24.06 17.70
N LEU A 682 12.38 24.84 17.94
CA LEU A 682 11.53 25.40 16.87
C LEU A 682 12.28 26.46 16.05
N THR A 683 13.07 27.33 16.72
CA THR A 683 13.80 28.41 16.03
C THR A 683 14.89 27.87 15.12
N ASN A 684 15.69 26.93 15.62
CA ASN A 684 16.81 26.37 14.87
C ASN A 684 16.33 25.50 13.72
N SER A 685 15.33 24.63 13.95
CA SER A 685 14.73 23.80 12.90
C SER A 685 14.07 24.62 11.78
N LEU A 686 13.47 25.78 12.11
CA LEU A 686 12.93 26.69 11.07
C LEU A 686 14.06 27.32 10.24
N ASN A 687 15.16 27.74 10.86
CA ASN A 687 16.31 28.25 10.12
C ASN A 687 16.96 27.20 9.23
N GLU A 688 17.07 25.95 9.69
CA GLU A 688 17.52 24.83 8.86
C GLU A 688 16.57 24.60 7.68
N THR A 689 15.26 24.70 7.89
CA THR A 689 14.23 24.61 6.84
C THR A 689 14.43 25.70 5.79
N ILE A 690 14.60 26.95 6.21
CA ILE A 690 14.84 28.08 5.32
C ILE A 690 16.10 27.84 4.49
N THR A 691 17.21 27.47 5.12
CA THR A 691 18.48 27.20 4.45
C THR A 691 18.36 26.11 3.39
N GLU A 692 17.65 25.03 3.70
CA GLU A 692 17.43 23.92 2.73
C GLU A 692 16.56 24.36 1.55
N LEU A 693 15.47 25.10 1.81
CA LEU A 693 14.58 25.58 0.76
C LEU A 693 15.27 26.62 -0.14
N GLU A 694 16.06 27.52 0.42
CA GLU A 694 16.88 28.47 -0.36
C GLU A 694 17.89 27.73 -1.25
N GLY A 695 18.54 26.70 -0.73
CA GLY A 695 19.47 25.85 -1.48
C GLY A 695 18.82 25.11 -2.64
N LYS A 696 17.58 24.64 -2.47
CA LYS A 696 16.85 23.86 -3.48
C LYS A 696 16.09 24.74 -4.50
N TYR A 697 15.44 25.81 -4.04
CA TYR A 697 14.48 26.58 -4.83
C TYR A 697 14.89 28.05 -5.04
N GLY A 698 16.05 28.48 -4.49
CA GLY A 698 16.55 29.86 -4.51
C GLY A 698 15.88 30.75 -3.47
N ASN A 699 16.38 32.00 -3.37
CA ASN A 699 16.01 32.91 -2.27
C ASN A 699 14.62 33.56 -2.42
N ASP A 700 13.98 33.41 -3.56
CA ASP A 700 12.66 34.00 -3.84
C ASP A 700 11.53 33.08 -3.39
N VAL A 701 10.95 33.36 -2.20
CA VAL A 701 9.88 32.55 -1.59
C VAL A 701 8.63 32.46 -2.48
N SER A 702 8.39 33.46 -3.34
CA SER A 702 7.23 33.42 -4.27
C SER A 702 7.32 32.29 -5.30
N LYS A 703 8.50 31.73 -5.51
CA LYS A 703 8.76 30.59 -6.40
C LYS A 703 8.67 29.24 -5.71
N TRP A 704 8.61 29.22 -4.40
CA TRP A 704 8.48 27.99 -3.65
C TRP A 704 7.06 27.46 -3.79
N LYS A 705 6.95 26.20 -4.18
CA LYS A 705 5.66 25.55 -4.40
C LYS A 705 5.66 24.16 -3.81
N TRP A 706 4.58 23.82 -3.12
CA TRP A 706 4.38 22.48 -2.57
C TRP A 706 4.53 21.41 -3.66
N GLY A 707 3.87 21.58 -4.81
CA GLY A 707 3.93 20.65 -5.93
C GLY A 707 5.31 20.48 -6.58
N ALA A 708 6.30 21.31 -6.26
CA ALA A 708 7.68 21.08 -6.68
C ALA A 708 8.40 20.00 -5.85
N ALA A 709 7.92 19.74 -4.63
CA ALA A 709 8.42 18.71 -3.72
C ALA A 709 7.38 17.61 -3.47
N HIS A 710 6.23 17.67 -4.13
CA HIS A 710 5.10 16.77 -3.87
C HIS A 710 4.45 16.37 -5.20
N THR A 711 5.07 15.37 -5.85
CA THR A 711 4.75 14.97 -7.23
C THR A 711 4.24 13.54 -7.25
N LEU A 712 3.00 13.34 -7.72
CA LEU A 712 2.42 12.02 -7.94
C LEU A 712 3.18 11.26 -9.02
N GLY A 713 3.58 10.02 -8.73
CA GLY A 713 4.20 9.17 -9.74
C GLY A 713 3.95 7.69 -9.51
N PHE A 714 3.48 7.03 -10.55
CA PHE A 714 3.29 5.59 -10.57
C PHE A 714 4.55 4.91 -11.12
N ARG A 715 5.08 3.94 -10.38
CA ARG A 715 6.31 3.23 -10.76
C ARG A 715 6.02 1.79 -11.13
N HIS A 716 6.53 1.36 -12.28
CA HIS A 716 6.50 -0.04 -12.67
C HIS A 716 7.62 -0.82 -11.94
N PRO A 717 7.39 -2.07 -11.48
CA PRO A 717 8.40 -2.84 -10.75
C PRO A 717 9.75 -2.93 -11.46
N LEU A 718 9.76 -3.12 -12.77
CA LEU A 718 10.97 -3.21 -13.58
C LEU A 718 11.68 -1.88 -13.81
N SER A 719 11.06 -0.73 -13.50
CA SER A 719 11.64 0.59 -13.75
C SER A 719 12.90 0.88 -12.93
N LYS A 720 13.04 0.23 -11.77
CA LYS A 720 14.24 0.37 -10.91
C LYS A 720 15.49 -0.22 -11.53
N SER A 721 15.37 -1.15 -12.48
CA SER A 721 16.52 -1.86 -13.06
C SER A 721 17.23 -1.10 -14.18
N SER A 722 16.59 -0.12 -14.83
CA SER A 722 17.15 0.62 -15.95
C SER A 722 16.41 1.94 -16.19
N ALA A 723 17.16 3.03 -16.44
CA ALA A 723 16.59 4.32 -16.84
C ALA A 723 15.78 4.23 -18.15
N LEU A 724 16.16 3.33 -19.06
CA LEU A 724 15.41 3.08 -20.30
C LEU A 724 14.04 2.45 -20.00
N LEU A 725 13.99 1.45 -19.13
CA LEU A 725 12.73 0.85 -18.69
C LEU A 725 11.88 1.84 -17.91
N ALA A 726 12.46 2.65 -17.02
CA ALA A 726 11.76 3.71 -16.33
C ALA A 726 11.08 4.71 -17.30
N TYR A 727 11.78 5.09 -18.38
CA TYR A 727 11.24 6.00 -19.39
C TYR A 727 10.01 5.46 -20.13
N PHE A 728 10.00 4.15 -20.44
CA PHE A 728 8.87 3.53 -21.15
C PHE A 728 7.72 3.12 -20.24
N LEU A 729 8.05 2.60 -19.07
CA LEU A 729 7.09 1.93 -18.21
C LEU A 729 6.45 2.86 -17.16
N ASN A 730 7.14 3.92 -16.74
CA ASN A 730 6.55 4.85 -15.79
C ASN A 730 5.67 5.88 -16.50
N PRO A 731 4.43 6.08 -16.06
CA PRO A 731 3.59 7.17 -16.52
C PRO A 731 4.16 8.55 -16.20
N LYS A 732 3.57 9.57 -16.78
CA LYS A 732 3.87 10.98 -16.50
C LYS A 732 3.58 11.30 -15.04
N GLU A 733 4.43 12.12 -14.43
CA GLU A 733 4.28 12.66 -13.09
C GLU A 733 3.48 13.96 -13.07
N TYR A 734 2.78 14.21 -11.94
CA TYR A 734 1.93 15.37 -11.75
C TYR A 734 2.15 16.01 -10.39
N PRO A 735 2.39 17.32 -10.29
CA PRO A 735 2.34 18.02 -9.01
C PRO A 735 0.91 17.97 -8.46
N ILE A 736 0.75 17.60 -7.19
CA ILE A 736 -0.56 17.47 -6.56
C ILE A 736 -0.64 18.20 -5.22
N SER A 737 -1.85 18.57 -4.84
CA SER A 737 -2.22 19.10 -3.53
C SER A 737 -2.45 17.98 -2.51
N GLY A 738 -2.64 18.33 -1.23
CA GLY A 738 -2.84 17.39 -0.14
C GLY A 738 -1.54 16.94 0.50
N SER A 739 -1.65 16.13 1.52
CA SER A 739 -0.53 15.54 2.28
C SER A 739 -0.97 14.25 2.95
N LYS A 740 -0.09 13.59 3.70
CA LYS A 740 -0.43 12.35 4.43
C LYS A 740 -1.53 12.52 5.49
N VAL A 741 -1.77 13.75 5.96
CA VAL A 741 -2.71 14.08 7.05
C VAL A 741 -4.01 14.72 6.57
N THR A 742 -4.15 15.01 5.28
CA THR A 742 -5.39 15.53 4.68
C THR A 742 -6.31 14.41 4.22
N VAL A 743 -7.60 14.70 4.02
CA VAL A 743 -8.56 13.68 3.53
C VAL A 743 -8.12 13.17 2.16
N GLN A 744 -7.74 14.07 1.24
CA GLN A 744 -6.97 13.70 0.04
C GLN A 744 -5.56 13.25 0.48
N ALA A 745 -5.47 12.00 0.93
CA ALA A 745 -4.19 11.48 1.42
C ALA A 745 -3.19 11.31 0.28
N ALA A 746 -2.01 11.88 0.48
CA ALA A 746 -0.93 11.86 -0.49
C ALA A 746 0.41 11.89 0.26
N LYS A 747 0.99 10.71 0.50
CA LYS A 747 2.27 10.58 1.20
C LYS A 747 3.39 10.48 0.18
N GLN A 748 4.39 11.33 0.34
CA GLN A 748 5.61 11.32 -0.44
C GLN A 748 6.73 10.51 0.23
N ASN A 749 7.60 9.94 -0.58
CA ASN A 749 8.87 9.38 -0.14
C ASN A 749 9.92 10.48 0.11
N GLU A 750 11.14 10.12 0.49
CA GLU A 750 12.24 11.06 0.75
C GLU A 750 12.65 11.88 -0.50
N GLU A 751 12.34 11.40 -1.69
CA GLU A 751 12.63 12.07 -2.97
C GLU A 751 11.54 13.06 -3.39
N GLY A 752 10.45 13.17 -2.62
CA GLY A 752 9.30 14.02 -2.94
C GLY A 752 8.29 13.36 -3.90
N LEU A 753 8.46 12.08 -4.20
CA LEU A 753 7.51 11.33 -5.02
C LEU A 753 6.36 10.82 -4.16
N VAL A 754 5.14 11.26 -4.46
CA VAL A 754 3.92 10.70 -3.89
C VAL A 754 3.68 9.35 -4.54
N ASN A 755 3.96 8.31 -3.78
CA ASN A 755 3.82 6.91 -4.17
C ASN A 755 2.87 6.13 -3.26
N HIS A 756 2.15 6.83 -2.38
CA HIS A 756 1.17 6.27 -1.46
C HIS A 756 0.00 7.23 -1.27
N GLY A 757 -1.23 6.75 -1.37
CA GLY A 757 -2.45 7.56 -1.28
C GLY A 757 -3.66 6.81 -1.80
N ALA A 758 -4.75 7.52 -2.17
CA ALA A 758 -5.99 6.92 -2.66
C ALA A 758 -5.73 6.05 -3.90
N SER A 759 -5.57 4.74 -3.70
CA SER A 759 -5.31 3.78 -4.77
C SER A 759 -6.55 3.47 -5.60
N TRP A 760 -7.71 3.69 -5.01
CA TRP A 760 -9.03 3.68 -5.62
C TRP A 760 -9.87 4.73 -4.92
N ARG A 761 -10.78 5.40 -5.61
CA ARG A 761 -11.83 6.21 -5.01
C ARG A 761 -13.16 5.69 -5.48
N PHE A 762 -14.10 5.61 -4.56
CA PHE A 762 -15.44 5.10 -4.80
C PHE A 762 -16.48 5.95 -4.11
N VAL A 763 -17.58 6.23 -4.81
CA VAL A 763 -18.80 6.81 -4.24
C VAL A 763 -19.99 6.05 -4.82
N TYR A 764 -20.83 5.49 -3.95
CA TYR A 764 -22.06 4.81 -4.35
C TYR A 764 -23.28 5.62 -4.02
N ASP A 765 -24.15 5.79 -5.01
CA ASP A 765 -25.42 6.50 -4.90
C ASP A 765 -26.59 5.51 -4.94
N PHE A 766 -27.26 5.34 -3.83
CA PHE A 766 -28.41 4.45 -3.72
C PHE A 766 -29.68 4.99 -4.41
N GLU A 767 -29.78 6.28 -4.74
CA GLU A 767 -30.88 6.84 -5.53
C GLU A 767 -30.81 6.37 -6.98
N THR A 768 -29.66 6.59 -7.61
CA THR A 768 -29.42 6.26 -9.02
C THR A 768 -28.85 4.84 -9.22
N LYS A 769 -28.52 4.15 -8.13
CA LYS A 769 -27.83 2.83 -8.15
C LYS A 769 -26.57 2.85 -8.99
N THR A 770 -25.80 3.93 -8.83
CA THR A 770 -24.60 4.19 -9.62
C THR A 770 -23.35 4.20 -8.73
N GLY A 771 -22.36 3.40 -9.12
CA GLY A 771 -21.00 3.46 -8.61
C GLY A 771 -20.18 4.49 -9.39
N HIS A 772 -19.52 5.41 -8.69
CA HIS A 772 -18.56 6.33 -9.24
C HIS A 772 -17.17 5.90 -8.81
N HIS A 773 -16.30 5.60 -9.77
CA HIS A 773 -15.00 5.00 -9.51
C HIS A 773 -13.87 5.76 -10.17
N ILE A 774 -12.69 5.68 -9.60
CA ILE A 774 -11.43 6.02 -10.27
C ILE A 774 -10.29 5.16 -9.71
N VAL A 775 -9.59 4.46 -10.59
CA VAL A 775 -8.39 3.68 -10.27
C VAL A 775 -7.20 4.36 -10.95
N GLY A 776 -6.24 4.83 -10.22
CA GLY A 776 -4.97 5.24 -10.82
C GLY A 776 -3.99 4.06 -10.88
N PRO A 777 -3.22 3.87 -11.96
CA PRO A 777 -3.08 4.69 -13.17
C PRO A 777 -4.05 4.33 -14.30
N GLY A 778 -4.54 3.09 -14.35
CA GLY A 778 -5.41 2.54 -15.35
C GLY A 778 -5.64 1.05 -15.15
N GLN A 779 -6.44 0.45 -16.04
CA GLN A 779 -6.89 -0.94 -15.89
C GLN A 779 -5.87 -1.95 -16.42
N SER A 780 -5.12 -1.63 -17.48
CA SER A 780 -4.19 -2.57 -18.13
C SER A 780 -2.82 -2.61 -17.45
N GLY A 781 -2.22 -3.81 -17.39
CA GLY A 781 -0.82 -3.99 -17.01
C GLY A 781 0.17 -3.77 -18.18
N HIS A 782 -0.32 -3.64 -19.41
CA HIS A 782 0.52 -3.56 -20.58
C HIS A 782 0.72 -2.12 -21.06
N PHE A 783 1.98 -1.61 -21.08
CA PHE A 783 2.28 -0.20 -21.31
C PHE A 783 1.94 0.33 -22.73
N LEU A 784 1.70 -0.52 -23.71
CA LEU A 784 1.18 -0.12 -25.02
C LEU A 784 -0.34 -0.11 -25.10
N SER A 785 -1.04 -0.53 -24.04
CA SER A 785 -2.50 -0.43 -23.99
C SER A 785 -2.93 1.03 -23.80
N ASP A 786 -4.04 1.41 -24.45
CA ASP A 786 -4.67 2.72 -24.26
C ASP A 786 -5.18 2.91 -22.81
N ASN A 787 -5.41 1.80 -22.08
CA ASN A 787 -5.90 1.78 -20.70
C ASN A 787 -4.78 1.54 -19.66
N TYR A 788 -3.53 1.88 -19.99
CA TYR A 788 -2.41 1.75 -19.07
C TYR A 788 -2.30 2.91 -18.07
N ASP A 789 -2.51 4.15 -18.56
CA ASP A 789 -2.34 5.38 -17.78
C ASP A 789 -3.45 6.43 -18.04
N ASP A 790 -4.56 6.00 -18.63
CA ASP A 790 -5.70 6.83 -19.07
C ASP A 790 -6.53 7.42 -17.91
N GLN A 791 -6.38 6.90 -16.69
CA GLN A 791 -7.13 7.37 -15.54
C GLN A 791 -6.36 8.38 -14.67
N ILE A 792 -5.06 8.57 -14.85
CA ILE A 792 -4.24 9.43 -13.98
C ILE A 792 -4.73 10.89 -13.98
N GLU A 793 -4.98 11.46 -15.15
CA GLU A 793 -5.42 12.87 -15.25
C GLU A 793 -6.77 13.09 -14.56
N LYS A 794 -7.69 12.15 -14.70
CA LYS A 794 -8.99 12.17 -14.01
C LYS A 794 -8.79 12.05 -12.50
N TRP A 795 -7.94 11.14 -12.06
CA TRP A 795 -7.61 10.94 -10.65
C TRP A 795 -7.06 12.23 -10.02
N VAL A 796 -6.14 12.92 -10.70
CA VAL A 796 -5.54 14.19 -10.25
C VAL A 796 -6.59 15.31 -10.16
N LYS A 797 -7.56 15.33 -11.07
CA LYS A 797 -8.63 16.33 -11.12
C LYS A 797 -9.81 16.01 -10.20
N GLY A 798 -9.84 14.82 -9.56
CA GLY A 798 -11.00 14.36 -8.79
C GLY A 798 -12.21 14.03 -9.67
N GLU A 799 -11.97 13.64 -10.92
CA GLU A 799 -13.00 13.17 -11.86
C GLU A 799 -13.16 11.65 -11.73
N TYR A 800 -14.35 11.15 -11.93
CA TYR A 800 -14.71 9.73 -11.77
C TYR A 800 -15.33 9.19 -13.05
N THR A 801 -15.22 7.88 -13.24
CA THR A 801 -16.05 7.12 -14.17
C THR A 801 -17.27 6.60 -13.42
N SER A 802 -18.35 6.34 -14.14
CA SER A 802 -19.60 5.85 -13.53
C SER A 802 -20.00 4.55 -14.16
N GLU A 803 -20.49 3.63 -13.33
CA GLU A 803 -21.09 2.38 -13.78
C GLU A 803 -22.39 2.10 -12.99
N SER A 804 -23.28 1.35 -13.60
CA SER A 804 -24.50 0.85 -12.92
C SER A 804 -24.68 -0.62 -13.28
N ILE A 805 -24.95 -1.44 -12.28
CA ILE A 805 -25.25 -2.86 -12.50
C ILE A 805 -26.41 -3.01 -13.47
N GLY A 806 -26.19 -3.82 -14.53
CA GLY A 806 -27.16 -4.05 -15.61
C GLY A 806 -27.03 -3.09 -16.80
N ASN A 807 -26.26 -2.01 -16.70
CA ASN A 807 -25.88 -1.19 -17.84
C ASN A 807 -24.54 -1.66 -18.40
N ILE A 808 -24.60 -2.64 -19.31
CA ILE A 808 -23.42 -3.34 -19.81
C ILE A 808 -22.75 -2.50 -20.89
N PRO A 809 -21.47 -2.20 -20.79
CA PRO A 809 -20.70 -1.55 -21.85
C PRO A 809 -20.72 -2.36 -23.14
N LYS A 810 -20.65 -1.68 -24.29
CA LYS A 810 -20.62 -2.33 -25.60
C LYS A 810 -19.44 -1.90 -26.47
N ASP A 811 -18.47 -1.21 -25.87
CA ASP A 811 -17.34 -0.65 -26.63
C ASP A 811 -16.45 -1.74 -27.21
N LYS A 812 -16.14 -2.78 -26.41
CA LYS A 812 -15.39 -3.95 -26.86
C LYS A 812 -16.03 -5.22 -26.27
N VAL A 813 -16.26 -6.22 -27.10
CA VAL A 813 -16.90 -7.48 -26.68
C VAL A 813 -16.07 -8.68 -27.10
N LEU A 814 -15.69 -9.50 -26.12
CA LEU A 814 -15.05 -10.80 -26.27
C LEU A 814 -16.01 -11.90 -25.84
N GLU A 815 -16.29 -12.84 -26.71
CA GLU A 815 -17.03 -14.07 -26.39
C GLU A 815 -16.03 -15.20 -26.09
N LEU A 816 -16.05 -15.70 -24.86
CA LEU A 816 -15.36 -16.92 -24.48
C LEU A 816 -16.34 -18.07 -24.74
N VAL A 817 -16.00 -18.98 -25.63
CA VAL A 817 -16.91 -20.05 -26.05
C VAL A 817 -16.32 -21.44 -25.74
N PRO A 818 -17.16 -22.44 -25.43
CA PRO A 818 -16.69 -23.81 -25.24
C PRO A 818 -15.99 -24.29 -26.50
N LYS A 819 -14.83 -24.93 -26.34
CA LYS A 819 -14.19 -25.63 -27.46
C LYS A 819 -14.82 -26.99 -27.57
N LYS A 820 -15.43 -27.26 -28.74
CA LYS A 820 -16.00 -28.57 -29.09
C LYS A 820 -14.92 -29.66 -29.25
#